data_18b5bdbd0cdfd9addaaacf994f8fb017
#
_entry.id   18b5bdbd0cdfd9addaaacf994f8fb017
#
_cell.length_a   1.000
_cell.length_b   1.000
_cell.length_c   1.000
_cell.angle_alpha   90.00
_cell.angle_beta   90.00
_cell.angle_gamma   90.00
#
_symmetry.space_group_name_H-M   'P 1'
#
loop_
_entity.id
_entity.type
_entity.pdbx_description
1 polymer ?
#
loop_
_entity_poly.entity_id
_entity_poly.type
_entity_poly.pdbx_seq_one_letter_code
_entity_poly.pdbx_strand_id
1 'polypeptide(L)'
;FTWTAGCKYYRIIYTSSISYQLSYSGDVIVYLITVKNTGNTVLTGVGIVDTLTDGNGGTLSLTSGPTFNSSSASSAQGTLTVNEIASYTATYTIGQAAAYTGSINNTVLGTASSPGNSNNVTDTSDNGNDGDGNTTNDATVVQITPSPSMEVTKSVTVLENGDGTLGVGDTVKYLIKVNNTGNVNLTGPTLVDTLTDAASNTLSLTSGPTFDFADQGSAEGTIKPSESAYYNATFLINQAVVDIGGLDNTVTVTASSTGQSNNVTDTSDDGDDTDGNTTDDYTQLVINPNPILEATKTATVTDENSNGVYDLGDTIVYTITVENKSNVTLGGLTLTDTLTNGDGDALSMSFGPFFNSSSAGSGQGTLTIGEIATYTATYTIGQSAVDSGRVVNTVLATASSPGQSNNVTDRSDNGIDNDGEVQDDDTVTLLNRAPLIEATKTSSITDNGDGVTGLGDTITYTITAQNKGNVTLSGVTLTDTLTDGNGGTLSLTSGPTFTSSSASSAQGTLTVNETATYTATYTINQTAVDSGSVLNSVLATASSPGQSNNVTDTSDDGDDSDGNTTNDATVVSITASPLIEVTKTSTITDNGNGVVGVGDIINYTITVENKGNVTLTGLTFSDILTDLNGSSLSISSGPFFSGANQGSAQGTIKVGETATFIAFYIIQQVAVDAGGVSNSGSATASS
;
A
#
# COMPACT_ATOMS: atom_id res chain seq x y z
N PHE A 1 -41.56 99.71 -19.52
CA PHE A 1 -42.05 98.31 -19.56
C PHE A 1 -40.99 97.45 -18.90
N THR A 2 -41.23 96.87 -17.72
CA THR A 2 -40.33 95.94 -17.04
C THR A 2 -41.00 94.59 -16.94
N TRP A 3 -40.32 93.61 -17.49
CA TRP A 3 -40.70 92.19 -17.35
C TRP A 3 -39.80 91.57 -16.24
N THR A 4 -40.37 90.90 -15.29
CA THR A 4 -39.59 90.08 -14.37
C THR A 4 -39.94 88.65 -14.61
N ALA A 5 -38.99 87.82 -15.09
CA ALA A 5 -39.07 86.40 -15.10
C ALA A 5 -38.30 85.86 -13.87
N GLY A 6 -39.03 85.28 -12.95
CA GLY A 6 -38.46 84.67 -11.80
C GLY A 6 -38.50 83.16 -11.98
N CYS A 7 -37.37 82.43 -11.86
CA CYS A 7 -37.32 81.01 -11.90
C CYS A 7 -37.46 80.46 -10.46
N LYS A 8 -38.42 79.53 -10.21
CA LYS A 8 -38.45 78.73 -8.97
C LYS A 8 -38.22 77.27 -9.37
N TYR A 9 -37.25 76.70 -8.71
CA TYR A 9 -36.93 75.31 -8.89
C TYR A 9 -37.93 74.46 -8.13
N TYR A 10 -38.58 73.47 -8.78
CA TYR A 10 -39.32 72.39 -8.08
C TYR A 10 -38.88 71.09 -8.65
N ARG A 11 -38.09 70.37 -7.81
CA ARG A 11 -38.00 68.94 -7.90
C ARG A 11 -39.23 68.36 -7.14
N ILE A 12 -39.97 67.41 -7.70
CA ILE A 12 -40.93 66.70 -6.96
C ILE A 12 -40.14 65.77 -5.98
N ILE A 13 -39.96 66.21 -4.74
CA ILE A 13 -39.24 65.49 -3.71
C ILE A 13 -40.29 65.01 -2.70
N TYR A 14 -40.29 63.68 -2.47
CA TYR A 14 -40.77 63.16 -1.22
C TYR A 14 -39.78 63.52 -0.09
N THR A 15 -40.23 64.25 0.85
CA THR A 15 -39.58 64.85 2.02
C THR A 15 -38.46 64.09 2.69
N SER A 16 -37.24 64.61 2.70
CA SER A 16 -36.35 64.79 3.89
C SER A 16 -35.19 65.71 3.47
N SER A 17 -34.76 66.53 4.42
CA SER A 17 -33.81 67.61 4.32
C SER A 17 -32.43 67.23 3.78
N ILE A 18 -32.22 67.36 2.49
CA ILE A 18 -30.91 67.31 1.82
C ILE A 18 -30.93 68.35 0.73
N SER A 19 -29.89 69.19 0.61
CA SER A 19 -29.67 70.12 -0.50
C SER A 19 -29.38 69.26 -1.75
N TYR A 20 -30.34 69.16 -2.63
CA TYR A 20 -30.16 68.48 -3.92
C TYR A 20 -29.50 69.35 -4.94
N GLN A 21 -28.29 68.99 -5.32
CA GLN A 21 -27.72 69.47 -6.60
C GLN A 21 -28.44 68.75 -7.75
N LEU A 22 -28.96 69.49 -8.75
CA LEU A 22 -29.39 68.90 -9.99
C LEU A 22 -28.17 68.40 -10.73
N SER A 23 -27.96 67.09 -10.77
CA SER A 23 -26.70 66.53 -11.24
C SER A 23 -26.88 65.44 -12.28
N TYR A 24 -28.09 64.92 -12.51
CA TYR A 24 -28.27 63.75 -13.33
C TYR A 24 -29.05 63.97 -14.61
N SER A 25 -28.67 63.30 -15.69
CA SER A 25 -29.50 63.21 -16.90
C SER A 25 -30.84 62.59 -16.52
N GLY A 26 -31.94 63.22 -16.94
CA GLY A 26 -33.31 62.82 -16.56
C GLY A 26 -33.95 63.74 -15.52
N ASP A 27 -33.18 64.51 -14.75
CA ASP A 27 -33.76 65.50 -13.84
C ASP A 27 -34.55 66.55 -14.61
N VAL A 28 -35.66 67.05 -14.02
CA VAL A 28 -36.53 68.00 -14.69
C VAL A 28 -36.39 69.36 -14.03
N ILE A 29 -36.04 70.39 -14.85
CA ILE A 29 -36.06 71.77 -14.49
C ILE A 29 -37.42 72.34 -14.83
N VAL A 30 -38.03 73.05 -13.88
CA VAL A 30 -39.31 73.73 -14.05
C VAL A 30 -39.06 75.24 -14.03
N TYR A 31 -39.31 75.88 -15.12
CA TYR A 31 -39.21 77.35 -15.25
C TYR A 31 -40.59 77.98 -14.99
N LEU A 32 -40.65 78.98 -14.06
CA LEU A 32 -41.80 79.84 -13.84
C LEU A 32 -41.50 81.16 -14.50
N ILE A 33 -42.27 81.48 -15.51
CA ILE A 33 -42.13 82.72 -16.30
C ILE A 33 -43.26 83.69 -15.91
N THR A 34 -42.94 84.92 -15.51
CA THR A 34 -43.95 85.93 -15.19
C THR A 34 -43.80 87.07 -16.13
N VAL A 35 -44.94 87.58 -16.62
CA VAL A 35 -45.02 88.72 -17.52
C VAL A 35 -45.91 89.77 -16.92
N LYS A 36 -45.36 90.92 -16.59
CA LYS A 36 -46.10 92.06 -15.99
C LYS A 36 -46.28 93.22 -16.95
N ASN A 37 -47.49 93.72 -17.07
CA ASN A 37 -47.75 94.96 -17.75
C ASN A 37 -47.47 96.16 -16.79
N THR A 38 -46.33 96.81 -16.94
CA THR A 38 -45.93 97.98 -16.17
C THR A 38 -46.37 99.35 -16.87
N GLY A 39 -46.97 99.23 -18.03
CA GLY A 39 -47.47 100.33 -18.76
C GLY A 39 -48.83 100.90 -18.26
N ASN A 40 -49.36 101.89 -18.93
CA ASN A 40 -50.61 102.57 -18.62
C ASN A 40 -51.77 102.20 -19.59
N THR A 41 -51.55 101.22 -20.44
CA THR A 41 -52.55 100.71 -21.41
C THR A 41 -52.65 99.21 -21.33
N VAL A 42 -53.79 98.63 -21.78
CA VAL A 42 -53.97 97.20 -21.94
C VAL A 42 -53.07 96.67 -23.02
N LEU A 43 -52.38 95.59 -22.79
CA LEU A 43 -51.63 94.86 -23.80
C LEU A 43 -52.42 93.65 -24.28
N THR A 44 -52.33 93.39 -25.61
CA THR A 44 -52.97 92.25 -26.26
C THR A 44 -51.95 91.45 -27.08
N GLY A 45 -52.27 90.22 -27.47
CA GLY A 45 -51.37 89.37 -28.24
C GLY A 45 -50.04 89.03 -27.50
N VAL A 46 -50.11 88.87 -26.16
CA VAL A 46 -48.94 88.53 -25.40
C VAL A 46 -48.45 87.15 -25.85
N GLY A 47 -47.26 87.16 -26.47
CA GLY A 47 -46.57 85.94 -26.93
C GLY A 47 -45.27 85.78 -26.16
N ILE A 48 -44.84 84.52 -26.02
CA ILE A 48 -43.61 84.14 -25.35
C ILE A 48 -42.80 83.24 -26.28
N VAL A 49 -41.54 83.58 -26.49
CA VAL A 49 -40.55 82.79 -27.18
C VAL A 49 -39.45 82.44 -26.17
N ASP A 50 -39.32 81.16 -25.87
CA ASP A 50 -38.29 80.62 -24.92
C ASP A 50 -37.08 80.16 -25.71
N THR A 51 -35.89 80.54 -25.24
CA THR A 51 -34.61 80.19 -25.84
C THR A 51 -33.78 79.50 -24.73
N LEU A 52 -33.59 78.23 -24.94
CA LEU A 52 -32.80 77.36 -24.00
C LEU A 52 -31.50 76.98 -24.67
N THR A 53 -30.37 77.18 -23.98
CA THR A 53 -29.04 76.78 -24.45
C THR A 53 -28.27 76.00 -23.36
N ASP A 54 -27.35 75.14 -23.76
CA ASP A 54 -26.35 74.57 -22.87
C ASP A 54 -25.25 75.57 -22.53
N GLY A 55 -24.33 75.22 -21.62
CA GLY A 55 -23.24 76.08 -21.15
C GLY A 55 -22.28 76.52 -22.23
N ASN A 56 -22.25 75.89 -23.41
CA ASN A 56 -21.45 76.24 -24.59
C ASN A 56 -22.25 77.04 -25.64
N GLY A 57 -23.52 77.35 -25.34
CA GLY A 57 -24.38 78.06 -26.29
C GLY A 57 -25.08 77.15 -27.29
N GLY A 58 -24.99 75.83 -27.18
CA GLY A 58 -25.73 74.88 -28.00
C GLY A 58 -27.25 74.99 -27.71
N THR A 59 -28.09 75.06 -28.76
CA THR A 59 -29.55 75.18 -28.60
C THR A 59 -30.15 73.90 -28.03
N LEU A 60 -30.94 74.01 -26.94
CA LEU A 60 -31.72 72.95 -26.32
C LEU A 60 -33.21 73.17 -26.61
N SER A 61 -34.01 72.11 -26.50
CA SER A 61 -35.45 72.17 -26.69
C SER A 61 -36.19 71.90 -25.38
N LEU A 62 -37.11 72.74 -25.00
CA LEU A 62 -37.99 72.49 -23.85
C LEU A 62 -38.70 71.14 -24.00
N THR A 63 -38.88 70.43 -22.83
CA THR A 63 -39.68 69.19 -22.77
C THR A 63 -41.18 69.56 -22.91
N SER A 64 -41.59 70.69 -22.29
CA SER A 64 -42.98 71.21 -22.46
C SER A 64 -43.04 72.69 -22.17
N GLY A 65 -44.11 73.39 -22.73
CA GLY A 65 -44.39 74.80 -22.50
C GLY A 65 -43.65 75.74 -23.44
N PRO A 66 -43.62 77.06 -23.20
CA PRO A 66 -44.34 77.71 -22.09
C PRO A 66 -45.87 77.60 -22.17
N THR A 67 -46.51 77.22 -21.08
CA THR A 67 -47.96 77.02 -20.95
C THR A 67 -48.51 78.06 -19.95
N PHE A 68 -49.56 78.79 -20.35
CA PHE A 68 -50.23 79.80 -19.49
C PHE A 68 -50.88 79.12 -18.29
N ASN A 69 -50.63 79.64 -17.10
CA ASN A 69 -51.21 79.07 -15.83
C ASN A 69 -52.35 79.95 -15.34
N SER A 70 -52.10 81.25 -15.20
CA SER A 70 -53.04 82.20 -14.62
C SER A 70 -52.58 83.65 -14.88
N SER A 71 -53.48 84.60 -14.57
CA SER A 71 -53.15 86.02 -14.46
C SER A 71 -53.71 86.59 -13.15
N SER A 72 -53.08 87.60 -12.59
CA SER A 72 -53.41 88.18 -11.29
C SER A 72 -54.76 88.97 -11.27
N ALA A 73 -55.26 89.37 -12.44
CA ALA A 73 -56.55 90.04 -12.64
C ALA A 73 -57.55 89.16 -13.39
N SER A 74 -57.22 87.80 -13.53
CA SER A 74 -58.04 86.82 -14.25
C SER A 74 -58.30 87.09 -15.71
N SER A 75 -57.45 87.87 -16.41
CA SER A 75 -57.52 88.05 -17.82
C SER A 75 -57.22 86.75 -18.59
N ALA A 76 -57.86 86.56 -19.73
CA ALA A 76 -57.59 85.43 -20.59
C ALA A 76 -56.17 85.51 -21.14
N GLN A 77 -55.62 84.34 -21.50
CA GLN A 77 -54.28 84.22 -22.10
C GLN A 77 -54.15 85.22 -23.28
N GLY A 78 -53.07 85.97 -23.37
CA GLY A 78 -52.74 86.93 -24.42
C GLY A 78 -53.23 88.35 -24.14
N THR A 79 -53.86 88.60 -22.98
CA THR A 79 -54.29 89.95 -22.58
C THR A 79 -53.74 90.28 -21.18
N LEU A 80 -53.18 91.47 -21.01
CA LEU A 80 -52.75 91.97 -19.69
C LEU A 80 -53.27 93.40 -19.50
N THR A 81 -54.10 93.54 -18.47
CA THR A 81 -54.53 94.88 -17.98
C THR A 81 -53.35 95.59 -17.30
N VAL A 82 -53.48 96.87 -16.97
CA VAL A 82 -52.44 97.68 -16.35
C VAL A 82 -52.07 97.09 -14.95
N ASN A 83 -50.78 96.85 -14.67
CA ASN A 83 -50.21 96.23 -13.51
C ASN A 83 -50.53 94.74 -13.34
N GLU A 84 -51.17 94.09 -14.29
CA GLU A 84 -51.47 92.63 -14.23
C GLU A 84 -50.23 91.80 -14.53
N ILE A 85 -50.14 90.60 -13.85
CA ILE A 85 -49.05 89.63 -14.01
C ILE A 85 -49.67 88.34 -14.55
N ALA A 86 -49.17 87.86 -15.70
CA ALA A 86 -49.43 86.51 -16.19
C ALA A 86 -48.33 85.57 -15.80
N SER A 87 -48.69 84.32 -15.47
CA SER A 87 -47.79 83.26 -15.12
C SER A 87 -47.82 82.12 -16.16
N TYR A 88 -46.64 81.66 -16.58
CA TYR A 88 -46.46 80.55 -17.49
C TYR A 88 -45.50 79.52 -16.86
N THR A 89 -45.59 78.25 -17.23
CA THR A 89 -44.66 77.22 -16.84
C THR A 89 -44.06 76.50 -18.04
N ALA A 90 -42.77 76.32 -18.03
CA ALA A 90 -42.05 75.53 -19.01
C ALA A 90 -41.18 74.47 -18.27
N THR A 91 -40.95 73.38 -18.93
CA THR A 91 -40.10 72.24 -18.31
C THR A 91 -39.00 71.87 -19.31
N TYR A 92 -37.87 71.47 -18.74
CA TYR A 92 -36.77 70.90 -19.46
C TYR A 92 -36.25 69.67 -18.69
N THR A 93 -36.19 68.54 -19.37
CA THR A 93 -35.55 67.34 -18.83
C THR A 93 -34.06 67.39 -19.19
N ILE A 94 -33.18 67.35 -18.22
CA ILE A 94 -31.73 67.42 -18.43
C ILE A 94 -31.27 66.29 -19.31
N GLY A 95 -30.78 66.65 -20.51
CA GLY A 95 -30.13 65.70 -21.41
C GLY A 95 -28.66 65.66 -21.19
N GLN A 96 -28.01 64.57 -21.67
CA GLN A 96 -26.58 64.34 -21.52
C GLN A 96 -25.71 65.54 -22.05
N ALA A 97 -26.13 66.19 -23.18
CA ALA A 97 -25.41 67.35 -23.73
C ALA A 97 -25.35 68.53 -22.75
N ALA A 98 -26.43 68.76 -22.02
CA ALA A 98 -26.47 69.81 -20.98
C ALA A 98 -25.61 69.42 -19.74
N ALA A 99 -25.60 68.13 -19.34
CA ALA A 99 -24.75 67.64 -18.25
C ALA A 99 -23.24 67.83 -18.53
N TYR A 100 -22.84 67.70 -19.80
CA TYR A 100 -21.45 67.87 -20.21
C TYR A 100 -20.97 69.34 -20.17
N THR A 101 -21.83 70.30 -20.47
CA THR A 101 -21.46 71.70 -20.54
C THR A 101 -21.48 72.41 -19.22
N GLY A 102 -21.97 71.73 -18.18
CA GLY A 102 -21.96 72.20 -16.79
C GLY A 102 -23.01 73.26 -16.48
N SER A 103 -23.79 73.69 -17.43
CA SER A 103 -24.87 74.61 -17.14
C SER A 103 -25.95 74.66 -18.28
N ILE A 104 -27.10 75.11 -17.88
CA ILE A 104 -28.21 75.38 -18.79
C ILE A 104 -28.62 76.82 -18.61
N ASN A 105 -28.68 77.60 -19.74
CA ASN A 105 -29.06 78.99 -19.77
C ASN A 105 -30.43 79.08 -20.42
N ASN A 106 -31.36 79.79 -19.77
CA ASN A 106 -32.70 80.02 -20.31
C ASN A 106 -32.99 81.50 -20.36
N THR A 107 -33.43 81.99 -21.52
CA THR A 107 -33.92 83.34 -21.73
C THR A 107 -35.30 83.32 -22.42
N VAL A 108 -36.15 84.29 -22.10
CA VAL A 108 -37.47 84.36 -22.66
C VAL A 108 -37.69 85.73 -23.26
N LEU A 109 -38.09 85.79 -24.54
CA LEU A 109 -38.54 87.04 -25.18
C LEU A 109 -40.06 87.10 -25.10
N GLY A 110 -40.53 88.06 -24.38
CA GLY A 110 -41.95 88.42 -24.33
C GLY A 110 -42.26 89.49 -25.41
N THR A 111 -43.34 89.31 -26.09
CA THR A 111 -43.83 90.25 -27.08
C THR A 111 -45.33 90.58 -26.82
N ALA A 112 -45.75 91.78 -27.04
CA ALA A 112 -47.13 92.19 -26.92
C ALA A 112 -47.45 93.43 -27.84
N SER A 113 -48.75 93.65 -28.04
CA SER A 113 -49.30 94.78 -28.85
C SER A 113 -49.97 95.76 -27.93
N SER A 114 -49.62 97.07 -28.12
CA SER A 114 -50.35 98.16 -27.51
C SER A 114 -51.51 98.61 -28.45
N PRO A 115 -52.51 99.36 -27.96
CA PRO A 115 -53.63 99.80 -28.81
C PRO A 115 -53.17 100.49 -30.09
N GLY A 116 -53.59 99.89 -31.23
CA GLY A 116 -53.26 100.39 -32.55
C GLY A 116 -51.90 100.00 -33.15
N ASN A 117 -51.03 99.31 -32.40
CA ASN A 117 -49.69 98.87 -32.81
C ASN A 117 -49.48 97.38 -32.53
N SER A 118 -49.03 96.63 -33.54
CA SER A 118 -48.82 95.17 -33.43
C SER A 118 -47.40 94.83 -32.98
N ASN A 119 -47.20 93.98 -31.98
CA ASN A 119 -45.90 93.44 -31.46
C ASN A 119 -44.86 94.55 -31.19
N ASN A 120 -45.33 95.75 -30.78
CA ASN A 120 -44.46 96.89 -30.55
C ASN A 120 -43.90 97.02 -29.12
N VAL A 121 -44.28 96.09 -28.27
CA VAL A 121 -43.81 95.96 -26.87
C VAL A 121 -43.06 94.67 -26.74
N THR A 122 -41.79 94.79 -26.46
CA THR A 122 -40.93 93.62 -26.29
C THR A 122 -40.05 93.74 -25.03
N ASP A 123 -39.73 92.64 -24.39
CA ASP A 123 -38.80 92.62 -23.28
C ASP A 123 -38.21 91.22 -23.18
N THR A 124 -36.93 91.18 -22.80
CA THR A 124 -36.25 89.88 -22.53
C THR A 124 -36.24 89.62 -21.02
N SER A 125 -36.41 88.35 -20.65
CA SER A 125 -36.49 87.95 -19.23
C SER A 125 -35.23 88.28 -18.46
N ASP A 126 -35.42 88.70 -17.23
CA ASP A 126 -34.43 88.81 -16.17
C ASP A 126 -34.54 87.59 -15.25
N ASN A 127 -33.44 87.07 -14.64
CA ASN A 127 -33.43 85.92 -13.75
C ASN A 127 -34.04 86.21 -12.39
N GLY A 128 -34.32 87.53 -12.10
CA GLY A 128 -34.86 87.97 -10.86
C GLY A 128 -33.86 88.01 -9.68
N ASN A 129 -32.58 88.00 -9.97
CA ASN A 129 -31.49 88.08 -8.99
C ASN A 129 -30.56 89.24 -9.21
N ASP A 130 -30.98 90.44 -8.83
CA ASP A 130 -30.19 91.65 -8.95
C ASP A 130 -28.90 91.67 -8.10
N GLY A 131 -28.70 90.66 -7.26
CA GLY A 131 -27.54 90.55 -6.36
C GLY A 131 -26.27 90.09 -7.04
N ASP A 132 -26.33 89.62 -8.29
CA ASP A 132 -25.20 89.27 -9.13
C ASP A 132 -24.57 90.42 -9.92
N GLY A 133 -25.19 91.57 -9.83
CA GLY A 133 -24.70 92.79 -10.46
C GLY A 133 -25.28 93.06 -11.84
N ASN A 134 -26.15 92.19 -12.37
CA ASN A 134 -26.95 92.39 -13.56
C ASN A 134 -28.42 92.59 -13.16
N THR A 135 -29.02 93.68 -13.65
CA THR A 135 -30.36 94.07 -13.19
C THR A 135 -31.38 94.08 -14.31
N THR A 136 -30.98 93.62 -15.50
CA THR A 136 -31.85 93.62 -16.67
C THR A 136 -31.40 92.60 -17.74
N ASN A 137 -32.35 91.80 -18.24
CA ASN A 137 -32.18 90.96 -19.45
C ASN A 137 -31.09 89.86 -19.30
N ASP A 138 -30.94 89.27 -18.14
CA ASP A 138 -30.00 88.18 -17.95
C ASP A 138 -30.64 86.77 -17.97
N ALA A 139 -29.86 85.83 -18.36
CA ALA A 139 -30.35 84.46 -18.46
C ALA A 139 -30.51 83.79 -17.08
N THR A 140 -31.57 83.01 -16.92
CA THR A 140 -31.68 82.07 -15.79
C THR A 140 -30.72 80.95 -16.02
N VAL A 141 -29.67 80.81 -15.14
CA VAL A 141 -28.62 79.78 -15.27
C VAL A 141 -28.82 78.69 -14.23
N VAL A 142 -28.90 77.45 -14.68
CA VAL A 142 -28.89 76.28 -13.83
C VAL A 142 -27.53 75.63 -13.99
N GLN A 143 -26.76 75.58 -12.91
CA GLN A 143 -25.45 74.88 -12.88
C GLN A 143 -25.64 73.35 -12.71
N ILE A 144 -24.91 72.60 -13.52
CA ILE A 144 -24.79 71.11 -13.44
C ILE A 144 -23.33 70.81 -13.17
N THR A 145 -23.02 70.22 -12.02
CA THR A 145 -21.64 69.86 -11.70
C THR A 145 -21.33 68.46 -12.29
N PRO A 146 -20.36 68.38 -13.24
CA PRO A 146 -19.87 67.02 -13.65
C PRO A 146 -19.30 66.25 -12.50
N SER A 147 -19.76 65.04 -12.33
CA SER A 147 -19.31 64.07 -11.30
C SER A 147 -18.99 62.72 -11.96
N PRO A 148 -17.82 62.62 -12.58
CA PRO A 148 -17.40 61.34 -13.20
C PRO A 148 -17.07 60.33 -12.10
N SER A 149 -17.58 59.11 -12.25
CA SER A 149 -17.36 57.99 -11.35
C SER A 149 -17.57 56.69 -12.11
N MET A 150 -16.86 55.65 -11.75
CA MET A 150 -17.12 54.30 -12.23
C MET A 150 -16.97 53.28 -11.09
N GLU A 151 -17.52 52.14 -11.28
CA GLU A 151 -17.40 50.97 -10.44
C GLU A 151 -17.06 49.76 -11.31
N VAL A 152 -16.05 49.02 -10.94
CA VAL A 152 -15.56 47.84 -11.66
C VAL A 152 -15.80 46.62 -10.85
N THR A 153 -16.50 45.63 -11.42
CA THR A 153 -16.63 44.30 -10.79
C THR A 153 -16.06 43.26 -11.73
N LYS A 154 -15.49 42.20 -11.12
CA LYS A 154 -14.87 41.08 -11.83
C LYS A 154 -15.37 39.78 -11.26
N SER A 155 -15.82 38.89 -12.10
CA SER A 155 -16.29 37.57 -11.69
C SER A 155 -15.56 36.47 -12.45
N VAL A 156 -15.50 35.27 -11.85
CA VAL A 156 -14.81 34.11 -12.40
C VAL A 156 -15.78 32.96 -12.70
N THR A 157 -15.55 32.28 -13.82
CA THR A 157 -16.19 30.99 -14.17
C THR A 157 -15.14 30.08 -14.77
N VAL A 158 -15.32 28.75 -14.61
CA VAL A 158 -14.42 27.78 -15.22
C VAL A 158 -15.13 27.00 -16.31
N LEU A 159 -14.46 26.85 -17.43
CA LEU A 159 -14.84 25.96 -18.52
C LEU A 159 -13.98 24.71 -18.43
N GLU A 160 -14.57 23.63 -17.93
CA GLU A 160 -13.89 22.35 -17.78
C GLU A 160 -13.52 21.73 -19.14
N ASN A 161 -12.37 21.07 -19.20
CA ASN A 161 -11.86 20.37 -20.38
C ASN A 161 -12.60 19.05 -20.68
N GLY A 162 -13.50 18.60 -19.77
CA GLY A 162 -14.31 17.40 -19.91
C GLY A 162 -13.83 16.19 -19.09
N ASP A 163 -12.84 16.38 -18.22
CA ASP A 163 -12.36 15.32 -17.32
C ASP A 163 -13.13 15.26 -15.98
N GLY A 164 -14.00 16.24 -15.71
CA GLY A 164 -14.87 16.30 -14.53
C GLY A 164 -14.17 16.76 -13.26
N THR A 165 -12.94 17.30 -13.36
CA THR A 165 -12.17 17.79 -12.22
C THR A 165 -11.61 19.18 -12.51
N LEU A 166 -11.73 20.08 -11.53
CA LEU A 166 -11.09 21.39 -11.63
C LEU A 166 -9.57 21.23 -11.56
N GLY A 167 -8.87 21.51 -12.67
CA GLY A 167 -7.45 21.26 -12.75
C GLY A 167 -6.76 21.72 -14.03
N VAL A 168 -5.67 21.06 -14.35
CA VAL A 168 -4.83 21.36 -15.51
C VAL A 168 -5.62 21.20 -16.82
N GLY A 169 -5.55 22.21 -17.69
CA GLY A 169 -6.21 22.19 -18.98
C GLY A 169 -7.59 22.85 -18.99
N ASP A 170 -8.15 23.16 -17.81
CA ASP A 170 -9.37 23.96 -17.72
C ASP A 170 -9.11 25.42 -18.07
N THR A 171 -10.13 26.11 -18.59
CA THR A 171 -10.04 27.49 -18.92
C THR A 171 -10.81 28.33 -17.92
N VAL A 172 -10.09 29.19 -17.20
CA VAL A 172 -10.67 30.21 -16.35
C VAL A 172 -11.13 31.33 -17.24
N LYS A 173 -12.40 31.75 -17.12
CA LYS A 173 -12.97 32.88 -17.80
C LYS A 173 -13.34 33.96 -16.79
N TYR A 174 -12.76 35.15 -16.95
CA TYR A 174 -13.10 36.35 -16.19
C TYR A 174 -14.06 37.22 -16.98
N LEU A 175 -15.16 37.64 -16.34
CA LEU A 175 -16.06 38.65 -16.85
C LEU A 175 -15.84 39.94 -16.04
N ILE A 176 -15.41 41.00 -16.73
CA ILE A 176 -15.15 42.31 -16.15
C ILE A 176 -16.30 43.23 -16.55
N LYS A 177 -16.96 43.84 -15.57
CA LYS A 177 -18.04 44.79 -15.77
C LYS A 177 -17.57 46.17 -15.30
N VAL A 178 -17.55 47.13 -16.19
CA VAL A 178 -17.23 48.55 -15.91
C VAL A 178 -18.52 49.35 -15.96
N ASN A 179 -19.03 49.75 -14.81
CA ASN A 179 -20.26 50.49 -14.66
C ASN A 179 -19.96 51.98 -14.49
N ASN A 180 -20.49 52.85 -15.36
CA ASN A 180 -20.41 54.30 -15.18
C ASN A 180 -21.45 54.74 -14.15
N THR A 181 -21.02 54.95 -12.92
CA THR A 181 -21.86 55.43 -11.80
C THR A 181 -21.95 56.98 -11.77
N GLY A 182 -21.18 57.63 -12.63
CA GLY A 182 -21.16 59.09 -12.76
C GLY A 182 -22.30 59.64 -13.62
N ASN A 183 -22.31 60.99 -13.75
CA ASN A 183 -23.32 61.72 -14.57
C ASN A 183 -22.80 62.17 -15.94
N VAL A 184 -21.59 61.83 -16.30
CA VAL A 184 -20.96 62.17 -17.59
C VAL A 184 -20.42 60.88 -18.26
N ASN A 185 -20.30 60.90 -19.60
CA ASN A 185 -19.70 59.77 -20.33
C ASN A 185 -18.26 59.60 -19.91
N LEU A 186 -17.89 58.34 -19.76
CA LEU A 186 -16.49 57.90 -19.69
C LEU A 186 -16.02 57.50 -21.08
N THR A 187 -14.78 57.88 -21.40
CA THR A 187 -14.18 57.61 -22.72
C THR A 187 -12.79 57.01 -22.57
N GLY A 188 -12.39 56.18 -23.54
CA GLY A 188 -11.08 55.54 -23.61
C GLY A 188 -10.73 54.70 -22.39
N PRO A 189 -11.63 53.82 -21.88
CA PRO A 189 -11.28 52.97 -20.77
C PRO A 189 -10.09 52.08 -21.16
N THR A 190 -9.08 52.03 -20.29
CA THR A 190 -7.90 51.18 -20.39
C THR A 190 -7.92 50.21 -19.19
N LEU A 191 -7.74 48.94 -19.46
CA LEU A 191 -7.78 47.89 -18.45
C LEU A 191 -6.37 47.32 -18.24
N VAL A 192 -5.89 47.37 -17.03
CA VAL A 192 -4.64 46.73 -16.61
C VAL A 192 -4.99 45.56 -15.67
N ASP A 193 -4.85 44.36 -16.18
CA ASP A 193 -5.15 43.11 -15.44
C ASP A 193 -3.92 42.67 -14.68
N THR A 194 -4.11 42.26 -13.43
CA THR A 194 -3.06 41.71 -12.56
C THR A 194 -3.50 40.35 -12.09
N LEU A 195 -3.00 39.31 -12.77
CA LEU A 195 -3.23 37.91 -12.43
C LEU A 195 -2.03 37.37 -11.65
N THR A 196 -2.30 36.72 -10.52
CA THR A 196 -1.29 36.02 -9.72
C THR A 196 -1.77 34.62 -9.36
N ASP A 197 -0.83 33.71 -9.01
CA ASP A 197 -1.18 32.51 -8.32
C ASP A 197 -1.43 32.77 -6.81
N ALA A 198 -1.91 31.78 -6.07
CA ALA A 198 -2.20 31.89 -4.63
C ALA A 198 -0.96 32.17 -3.76
N ALA A 199 0.26 32.07 -4.31
CA ALA A 199 1.51 32.49 -3.67
C ALA A 199 1.98 33.89 -4.13
N SER A 200 1.13 34.67 -4.85
CA SER A 200 1.39 36.01 -5.36
C SER A 200 2.46 36.08 -6.46
N ASN A 201 2.77 35.00 -7.17
CA ASN A 201 3.61 35.05 -8.36
C ASN A 201 2.80 35.56 -9.55
N THR A 202 3.36 36.56 -10.28
CA THR A 202 2.70 37.13 -11.43
C THR A 202 2.55 36.13 -12.57
N LEU A 203 1.35 36.04 -13.12
CA LEU A 203 1.00 35.23 -14.28
C LEU A 203 0.57 36.12 -15.45
N SER A 204 0.49 35.54 -16.64
CA SER A 204 -0.01 36.22 -17.84
C SER A 204 -1.30 35.59 -18.31
N LEU A 205 -2.32 36.36 -18.56
CA LEU A 205 -3.56 35.91 -19.18
C LEU A 205 -3.26 35.16 -20.49
N THR A 206 -4.07 34.16 -20.81
CA THR A 206 -4.06 33.49 -22.12
C THR A 206 -4.63 34.42 -23.19
N SER A 207 -5.68 35.21 -22.86
CA SER A 207 -6.24 36.22 -23.74
C SER A 207 -6.99 37.32 -22.97
N GLY A 208 -7.13 38.48 -23.57
CA GLY A 208 -7.87 39.63 -23.02
C GLY A 208 -7.06 40.50 -22.07
N PRO A 209 -7.71 41.46 -21.35
CA PRO A 209 -9.14 41.80 -21.45
C PRO A 209 -9.54 42.34 -22.85
N THR A 210 -10.66 41.86 -23.40
CA THR A 210 -11.23 42.29 -24.68
C THR A 210 -12.68 42.70 -24.49
N PHE A 211 -13.06 43.83 -25.14
CA PHE A 211 -14.43 44.32 -25.12
C PHE A 211 -15.39 43.28 -25.71
N ASP A 212 -16.53 43.06 -25.05
CA ASP A 212 -17.59 42.16 -25.50
C ASP A 212 -18.81 42.98 -25.96
N PHE A 213 -19.44 43.70 -25.04
CA PHE A 213 -20.60 44.56 -25.36
C PHE A 213 -20.80 45.63 -24.27
N ALA A 214 -21.70 46.59 -24.55
CA ALA A 214 -22.25 47.50 -23.54
C ALA A 214 -23.78 47.35 -23.50
N ASP A 215 -24.38 47.37 -22.31
CA ASP A 215 -25.79 47.08 -22.10
C ASP A 215 -26.77 48.10 -22.68
N GLN A 216 -26.31 49.33 -22.94
CA GLN A 216 -27.07 50.38 -23.65
C GLN A 216 -26.57 50.57 -25.09
N GLY A 217 -25.72 49.66 -25.59
CA GLY A 217 -25.30 49.60 -26.99
C GLY A 217 -24.24 50.60 -27.40
N SER A 218 -23.48 51.19 -26.47
CA SER A 218 -22.33 52.01 -26.82
C SER A 218 -21.24 51.17 -27.49
N ALA A 219 -20.53 51.75 -28.44
CA ALA A 219 -19.36 51.14 -29.05
C ALA A 219 -18.21 51.09 -28.03
N GLU A 220 -17.24 50.22 -28.29
CA GLU A 220 -15.99 50.16 -27.51
C GLU A 220 -15.40 51.56 -27.32
N GLY A 221 -14.95 51.84 -26.11
CA GLY A 221 -14.30 53.12 -25.78
C GLY A 221 -15.23 54.23 -25.30
N THR A 222 -16.54 53.97 -25.13
CA THR A 222 -17.49 54.97 -24.55
C THR A 222 -18.44 54.23 -23.61
N ILE A 223 -18.63 54.78 -22.40
CA ILE A 223 -19.60 54.29 -21.42
C ILE A 223 -20.46 55.44 -20.95
N LYS A 224 -21.75 55.44 -21.29
CA LYS A 224 -22.70 56.47 -20.89
C LYS A 224 -23.03 56.37 -19.40
N PRO A 225 -23.56 57.43 -18.78
CA PRO A 225 -24.08 57.34 -17.41
C PRO A 225 -25.05 56.20 -17.22
N SER A 226 -24.89 55.44 -16.14
CA SER A 226 -25.65 54.22 -15.79
C SER A 226 -25.54 53.06 -16.83
N GLU A 227 -24.58 53.12 -17.75
CA GLU A 227 -24.27 52.04 -18.69
C GLU A 227 -23.14 51.21 -18.13
N SER A 228 -23.20 49.89 -18.37
CA SER A 228 -22.10 48.96 -18.07
C SER A 228 -21.49 48.45 -19.37
N ALA A 229 -20.17 48.50 -19.46
CA ALA A 229 -19.36 47.83 -20.49
C ALA A 229 -18.78 46.53 -19.97
N TYR A 230 -18.81 45.46 -20.78
CA TYR A 230 -18.36 44.13 -20.41
C TYR A 230 -17.14 43.74 -21.22
N TYR A 231 -16.18 43.14 -20.53
CA TYR A 231 -14.93 42.63 -21.11
C TYR A 231 -14.69 41.20 -20.67
N ASN A 232 -14.07 40.40 -21.53
CA ASN A 232 -13.70 39.01 -21.24
C ASN A 232 -12.18 38.87 -21.20
N ALA A 233 -11.70 38.08 -20.24
CA ALA A 233 -10.32 37.64 -20.19
C ALA A 233 -10.28 36.11 -19.86
N THR A 234 -9.22 35.44 -20.30
CA THR A 234 -9.09 33.99 -20.05
C THR A 234 -7.69 33.61 -19.59
N PHE A 235 -7.62 32.54 -18.80
CA PHE A 235 -6.38 31.90 -18.39
C PHE A 235 -6.52 30.39 -18.49
N LEU A 236 -5.54 29.68 -19.08
CA LEU A 236 -5.48 28.22 -19.14
C LEU A 236 -4.73 27.74 -17.93
N ILE A 237 -5.39 26.94 -17.09
CA ILE A 237 -4.80 26.38 -15.85
C ILE A 237 -3.65 25.43 -16.22
N ASN A 238 -2.48 25.69 -15.66
CA ASN A 238 -1.32 24.84 -15.74
C ASN A 238 -1.00 24.17 -14.40
N GLN A 239 -0.09 23.21 -14.40
CA GLN A 239 0.27 22.44 -13.21
C GLN A 239 0.77 23.32 -12.06
N ALA A 240 1.55 24.34 -12.34
CA ALA A 240 2.10 25.22 -11.30
C ALA A 240 1.01 25.92 -10.49
N VAL A 241 -0.09 26.31 -11.14
CA VAL A 241 -1.25 26.94 -10.48
C VAL A 241 -2.00 25.93 -9.60
N VAL A 242 -2.15 24.69 -10.06
CA VAL A 242 -2.77 23.62 -9.27
C VAL A 242 -1.91 23.28 -8.05
N ASP A 243 -0.60 23.18 -8.24
CA ASP A 243 0.35 22.89 -7.16
C ASP A 243 0.36 23.96 -6.06
N ILE A 244 0.10 25.24 -6.44
CA ILE A 244 0.05 26.36 -5.49
C ILE A 244 -1.33 26.53 -4.85
N GLY A 245 -2.39 26.01 -5.48
CA GLY A 245 -3.73 25.98 -4.90
C GLY A 245 -4.70 27.03 -5.42
N GLY A 246 -4.40 27.76 -6.50
CA GLY A 246 -5.37 28.66 -7.12
C GLY A 246 -4.81 29.93 -7.74
N LEU A 247 -5.73 30.86 -8.00
CA LEU A 247 -5.51 32.13 -8.70
C LEU A 247 -6.17 33.27 -7.95
N ASP A 248 -5.52 34.42 -7.96
CA ASP A 248 -6.06 35.72 -7.55
C ASP A 248 -5.96 36.69 -8.72
N ASN A 249 -7.03 37.43 -9.02
CA ASN A 249 -7.04 38.32 -10.16
C ASN A 249 -7.77 39.64 -9.87
N THR A 250 -7.11 40.76 -10.17
CA THR A 250 -7.69 42.10 -10.13
C THR A 250 -7.55 42.77 -11.50
N VAL A 251 -8.38 43.78 -11.77
CA VAL A 251 -8.20 44.65 -12.93
C VAL A 251 -8.38 46.10 -12.50
N THR A 252 -7.44 46.97 -12.84
CA THR A 252 -7.57 48.41 -12.67
C THR A 252 -8.00 49.03 -13.99
N VAL A 253 -9.10 49.75 -13.96
CA VAL A 253 -9.65 50.44 -15.12
C VAL A 253 -9.44 51.93 -14.94
N THR A 254 -8.91 52.59 -15.97
CA THR A 254 -8.74 54.05 -16.02
C THR A 254 -9.44 54.59 -17.25
N ALA A 255 -10.28 55.61 -17.05
CA ALA A 255 -11.03 56.27 -18.12
C ALA A 255 -10.93 57.78 -18.02
N SER A 256 -11.30 58.45 -19.09
CA SER A 256 -11.34 59.91 -19.19
C SER A 256 -12.77 60.38 -19.13
N SER A 257 -13.01 61.52 -18.47
CA SER A 257 -14.29 62.24 -18.58
C SER A 257 -14.14 63.50 -19.44
N THR A 258 -15.24 64.17 -19.81
CA THR A 258 -15.25 65.31 -20.70
C THR A 258 -14.31 66.40 -20.21
N GLY A 259 -13.32 66.70 -21.03
CA GLY A 259 -12.32 67.77 -20.78
C GLY A 259 -11.20 67.35 -19.79
N GLN A 260 -11.18 66.10 -19.31
CA GLN A 260 -10.18 65.59 -18.42
C GLN A 260 -9.67 64.25 -18.95
N SER A 261 -8.35 64.02 -18.88
CA SER A 261 -7.73 62.74 -19.31
C SER A 261 -7.40 61.88 -18.13
N ASN A 262 -7.77 60.59 -18.20
CA ASN A 262 -7.41 59.54 -17.21
C ASN A 262 -7.70 59.96 -15.78
N ASN A 263 -8.84 60.64 -15.55
CA ASN A 263 -9.19 61.21 -14.27
C ASN A 263 -10.15 60.33 -13.44
N VAL A 264 -10.59 59.22 -13.98
CA VAL A 264 -11.46 58.26 -13.29
C VAL A 264 -10.78 56.89 -13.29
N THR A 265 -10.51 56.38 -12.12
CA THR A 265 -9.83 55.09 -11.92
C THR A 265 -10.56 54.31 -10.86
N ASP A 266 -10.68 53.01 -11.10
CA ASP A 266 -11.25 52.08 -10.15
C ASP A 266 -10.60 50.70 -10.32
N THR A 267 -10.49 49.95 -9.21
CA THR A 267 -9.98 48.57 -9.18
C THR A 267 -11.14 47.61 -8.93
N SER A 268 -11.11 46.49 -9.57
CA SER A 268 -12.23 45.55 -9.50
C SER A 268 -12.46 44.99 -8.11
N ASP A 269 -13.70 44.88 -7.76
CA ASP A 269 -14.31 44.14 -6.68
C ASP A 269 -14.78 42.78 -7.20
N ASP A 270 -14.79 41.70 -6.41
CA ASP A 270 -15.26 40.38 -6.86
C ASP A 270 -16.79 40.24 -6.87
N GLY A 271 -17.49 41.23 -6.25
CA GLY A 271 -18.94 41.27 -6.16
C GLY A 271 -19.51 40.45 -5.01
N ASP A 272 -18.70 39.98 -4.07
CA ASP A 272 -19.12 39.23 -2.86
C ASP A 272 -18.82 40.01 -1.57
N ASP A 273 -19.69 40.92 -1.19
CA ASP A 273 -19.59 41.66 0.07
C ASP A 273 -19.75 40.82 1.33
N THR A 274 -20.03 39.49 1.20
CA THR A 274 -20.29 38.61 2.37
C THR A 274 -19.01 38.13 3.04
N ASP A 275 -17.88 38.24 2.38
CA ASP A 275 -16.55 37.89 2.91
C ASP A 275 -16.00 38.95 3.86
N GLY A 276 -16.63 40.13 3.96
CA GLY A 276 -16.26 41.25 4.83
C GLY A 276 -15.41 42.29 4.17
N ASN A 277 -15.08 42.17 2.87
CA ASN A 277 -14.52 43.16 2.01
C ASN A 277 -15.63 43.70 1.07
N THR A 278 -15.70 44.96 0.87
CA THR A 278 -16.79 45.61 0.12
C THR A 278 -16.27 46.52 -0.98
N THR A 279 -14.97 46.57 -1.19
CA THR A 279 -14.34 47.41 -2.20
C THR A 279 -12.95 46.87 -2.55
N ASP A 280 -12.63 46.90 -3.86
CA ASP A 280 -11.28 46.71 -4.41
C ASP A 280 -10.59 45.39 -4.02
N ASP A 281 -11.33 44.27 -3.95
CA ASP A 281 -10.74 42.98 -3.66
C ASP A 281 -10.50 42.11 -4.93
N TYR A 282 -9.72 41.07 -4.75
CA TYR A 282 -9.36 40.20 -5.85
C TYR A 282 -10.38 39.07 -6.04
N THR A 283 -10.71 38.79 -7.28
CA THR A 283 -11.49 37.64 -7.69
C THR A 283 -10.65 36.38 -7.53
N GLN A 284 -10.98 35.54 -6.54
CA GLN A 284 -10.24 34.33 -6.21
C GLN A 284 -10.82 33.10 -6.90
N LEU A 285 -9.94 32.20 -7.38
CA LEU A 285 -10.26 30.82 -7.73
C LEU A 285 -9.42 29.86 -6.90
N VAL A 286 -10.04 29.15 -5.98
CA VAL A 286 -9.38 28.13 -5.16
C VAL A 286 -9.37 26.80 -5.90
N ILE A 287 -8.20 26.15 -6.01
CA ILE A 287 -8.03 24.79 -6.53
C ILE A 287 -7.49 23.94 -5.39
N ASN A 288 -8.31 23.01 -4.91
CA ASN A 288 -7.93 22.17 -3.78
C ASN A 288 -6.96 21.06 -4.19
N PRO A 289 -5.75 21.00 -3.62
CA PRO A 289 -4.87 19.86 -3.80
C PRO A 289 -5.50 18.58 -3.24
N ASN A 290 -5.47 17.50 -4.03
CA ASN A 290 -5.89 16.16 -3.62
C ASN A 290 -4.74 15.18 -3.86
N PRO A 291 -3.75 15.13 -2.95
CA PRO A 291 -2.59 14.28 -3.11
C PRO A 291 -2.93 12.82 -2.82
N ILE A 292 -2.70 11.94 -3.79
CA ILE A 292 -2.92 10.48 -3.72
C ILE A 292 -1.74 9.77 -4.35
N LEU A 293 -1.20 8.78 -3.65
CA LEU A 293 -0.13 7.91 -4.10
C LEU A 293 -0.67 6.48 -4.16
N GLU A 294 -0.21 5.69 -5.11
CA GLU A 294 -0.53 4.26 -5.21
C GLU A 294 0.75 3.48 -5.49
N ALA A 295 1.07 2.53 -4.63
CA ALA A 295 2.24 1.67 -4.74
C ALA A 295 1.81 0.23 -5.01
N THR A 296 2.46 -0.41 -5.97
CA THR A 296 2.27 -1.84 -6.26
C THR A 296 3.60 -2.54 -6.20
N LYS A 297 3.63 -3.75 -5.64
CA LYS A 297 4.83 -4.57 -5.54
C LYS A 297 4.56 -5.98 -6.01
N THR A 298 5.33 -6.43 -7.00
CA THR A 298 5.24 -7.79 -7.54
C THR A 298 6.56 -8.53 -7.34
N ALA A 299 6.52 -9.86 -7.33
CA ALA A 299 7.70 -10.70 -7.16
C ALA A 299 7.83 -11.72 -8.29
N THR A 300 9.07 -11.99 -8.69
CA THR A 300 9.44 -13.11 -9.55
C THR A 300 10.61 -13.84 -8.91
N VAL A 301 10.67 -15.17 -9.03
CA VAL A 301 11.77 -15.96 -8.49
C VAL A 301 12.65 -16.48 -9.61
N THR A 302 13.96 -16.33 -9.46
CA THR A 302 14.95 -16.94 -10.32
C THR A 302 15.52 -18.16 -9.61
N ASP A 303 15.36 -19.34 -10.20
CA ASP A 303 15.95 -20.60 -9.76
C ASP A 303 17.42 -20.63 -10.25
N GLU A 304 18.33 -20.24 -9.36
CA GLU A 304 19.76 -20.06 -9.68
C GLU A 304 20.48 -21.38 -9.90
N ASN A 305 20.03 -22.46 -9.23
CA ASN A 305 20.62 -23.78 -9.31
C ASN A 305 19.94 -24.70 -10.33
N SER A 306 18.80 -24.24 -10.92
CA SER A 306 18.03 -24.95 -11.96
C SER A 306 17.54 -26.34 -11.50
N ASN A 307 17.20 -26.48 -10.23
CA ASN A 307 16.69 -27.73 -9.66
C ASN A 307 15.15 -27.85 -9.77
N GLY A 308 14.46 -26.79 -10.22
CA GLY A 308 13.01 -26.73 -10.38
C GLY A 308 12.25 -26.45 -9.09
N VAL A 309 12.94 -26.06 -8.03
CA VAL A 309 12.39 -25.81 -6.69
C VAL A 309 12.87 -24.44 -6.21
N TYR A 310 11.99 -23.62 -5.66
CA TYR A 310 12.38 -22.37 -5.05
C TYR A 310 12.87 -22.60 -3.62
N ASP A 311 14.19 -22.54 -3.42
CA ASP A 311 14.82 -22.86 -2.15
C ASP A 311 16.07 -22.01 -1.83
N LEU A 312 16.94 -22.52 -0.97
CA LEU A 312 18.13 -21.83 -0.48
C LEU A 312 19.06 -21.40 -1.63
N GLY A 313 19.35 -20.11 -1.72
CA GLY A 313 20.30 -19.54 -2.68
C GLY A 313 19.62 -18.94 -3.91
N ASP A 314 18.37 -19.25 -4.19
CA ASP A 314 17.60 -18.63 -5.26
C ASP A 314 17.33 -17.16 -4.98
N THR A 315 16.98 -16.42 -6.02
CA THR A 315 16.79 -14.96 -5.91
C THR A 315 15.34 -14.57 -6.18
N ILE A 316 14.71 -13.89 -5.23
CA ILE A 316 13.44 -13.19 -5.44
C ILE A 316 13.76 -11.79 -5.96
N VAL A 317 13.21 -11.44 -7.11
CA VAL A 317 13.29 -10.10 -7.71
C VAL A 317 11.95 -9.41 -7.54
N TYR A 318 11.96 -8.27 -6.84
CA TYR A 318 10.79 -7.43 -6.63
C TYR A 318 10.80 -6.27 -7.62
N THR A 319 9.67 -6.06 -8.29
CA THR A 319 9.38 -4.85 -9.05
C THR A 319 8.38 -4.03 -8.26
N ILE A 320 8.74 -2.78 -7.96
CA ILE A 320 7.91 -1.84 -7.21
C ILE A 320 7.55 -0.71 -8.16
N THR A 321 6.27 -0.43 -8.32
CA THR A 321 5.77 0.75 -9.04
C THR A 321 5.07 1.68 -8.07
N VAL A 322 5.28 2.98 -8.27
CA VAL A 322 4.63 4.03 -7.48
C VAL A 322 4.04 5.04 -8.44
N GLU A 323 2.72 5.17 -8.45
CA GLU A 323 1.96 6.04 -9.31
C GLU A 323 1.44 7.26 -8.54
N ASN A 324 1.57 8.43 -9.14
CA ASN A 324 0.93 9.66 -8.66
C ASN A 324 -0.50 9.74 -9.20
N LYS A 325 -1.48 9.40 -8.38
CA LYS A 325 -2.93 9.53 -8.67
C LYS A 325 -3.50 10.91 -8.30
N SER A 326 -2.64 11.81 -7.85
CA SER A 326 -3.02 13.16 -7.41
C SER A 326 -3.40 14.06 -8.58
N ASN A 327 -3.98 15.21 -8.23
CA ASN A 327 -4.04 16.39 -9.11
C ASN A 327 -2.83 17.34 -8.95
N VAL A 328 -1.86 17.01 -8.08
CA VAL A 328 -0.66 17.80 -7.80
C VAL A 328 0.62 17.00 -8.06
N THR A 329 1.71 17.70 -8.32
CA THR A 329 3.04 17.12 -8.40
C THR A 329 3.49 16.64 -7.01
N LEU A 330 3.99 15.42 -6.92
CA LEU A 330 4.56 14.87 -5.67
C LEU A 330 6.09 14.90 -5.73
N GLY A 331 6.70 15.29 -4.60
CA GLY A 331 8.15 15.36 -4.45
C GLY A 331 8.65 14.55 -3.27
N GLY A 332 9.97 14.34 -3.20
CA GLY A 332 10.60 13.67 -2.07
C GLY A 332 10.21 12.20 -1.89
N LEU A 333 9.82 11.51 -2.98
CA LEU A 333 9.42 10.09 -2.91
C LEU A 333 10.53 9.24 -2.33
N THR A 334 10.21 8.52 -1.27
CA THR A 334 11.05 7.55 -0.57
C THR A 334 10.30 6.24 -0.38
N LEU A 335 11.04 5.12 -0.34
CA LEU A 335 10.50 3.79 -0.11
C LEU A 335 11.10 3.20 1.17
N THR A 336 10.26 2.70 2.05
CA THR A 336 10.64 1.89 3.21
C THR A 336 10.17 0.47 2.98
N ASP A 337 11.12 -0.45 2.79
CA ASP A 337 10.86 -1.86 2.50
C ASP A 337 10.87 -2.68 3.78
N THR A 338 9.89 -3.55 3.97
CA THR A 338 9.79 -4.46 5.10
C THR A 338 9.68 -5.89 4.58
N LEU A 339 10.74 -6.67 4.85
CA LEU A 339 10.87 -8.06 4.44
C LEU A 339 10.89 -8.97 5.66
N THR A 340 10.04 -9.99 5.67
CA THR A 340 9.97 -10.98 6.75
C THR A 340 9.88 -12.40 6.19
N ASN A 341 10.22 -13.38 7.02
CA ASN A 341 9.89 -14.77 6.75
C ASN A 341 8.42 -15.07 7.13
N GLY A 342 7.97 -16.31 6.91
CA GLY A 342 6.60 -16.72 7.22
C GLY A 342 6.23 -16.74 8.70
N ASP A 343 7.22 -16.69 9.59
CA ASP A 343 7.06 -16.64 11.05
C ASP A 343 7.07 -15.19 11.59
N GLY A 344 7.31 -14.19 10.70
CA GLY A 344 7.35 -12.78 11.03
C GLY A 344 8.73 -12.26 11.43
N ASP A 345 9.78 -13.09 11.35
CA ASP A 345 11.14 -12.64 11.62
C ASP A 345 11.66 -11.75 10.50
N ALA A 346 12.34 -10.67 10.86
CA ALA A 346 12.88 -9.73 9.90
C ALA A 346 14.00 -10.35 9.05
N LEU A 347 13.89 -10.15 7.74
CA LEU A 347 14.91 -10.50 6.76
C LEU A 347 15.55 -9.21 6.20
N SER A 348 16.69 -9.35 5.57
CA SER A 348 17.40 -8.20 4.95
C SER A 348 17.43 -8.36 3.44
N MET A 349 17.05 -7.32 2.72
CA MET A 349 17.21 -7.28 1.27
C MET A 349 18.67 -7.47 0.88
N SER A 350 18.91 -8.21 -0.19
CA SER A 350 20.26 -8.36 -0.77
C SER A 350 20.67 -7.07 -1.52
N PHE A 351 19.71 -6.45 -2.24
CA PHE A 351 19.90 -5.17 -2.93
C PHE A 351 18.58 -4.39 -3.04
N GLY A 352 18.69 -3.05 -3.06
CA GLY A 352 17.60 -2.12 -3.32
C GLY A 352 16.75 -1.76 -2.11
N PRO A 353 15.57 -1.12 -2.33
CA PRO A 353 15.03 -0.71 -3.64
C PRO A 353 15.86 0.36 -4.35
N PHE A 354 16.13 0.17 -5.66
CA PHE A 354 16.81 1.14 -6.51
C PHE A 354 15.88 1.65 -7.61
N PHE A 355 15.93 2.96 -7.86
CA PHE A 355 15.18 3.59 -8.94
C PHE A 355 15.69 3.14 -10.32
N ASN A 356 14.78 2.70 -11.18
CA ASN A 356 15.08 2.29 -12.55
C ASN A 356 14.70 3.37 -13.56
N SER A 357 13.44 3.84 -13.50
CA SER A 357 12.88 4.75 -14.49
C SER A 357 11.57 5.35 -13.99
N SER A 358 11.11 6.39 -14.69
CA SER A 358 9.74 6.87 -14.57
C SER A 358 9.09 6.99 -15.95
N SER A 359 7.76 6.88 -16.01
CA SER A 359 6.99 6.84 -17.26
C SER A 359 7.00 8.18 -18.01
N ALA A 360 7.10 9.30 -17.31
CA ALA A 360 7.19 10.66 -17.90
C ALA A 360 8.63 11.21 -17.92
N GLY A 361 9.60 10.46 -17.40
CA GLY A 361 11.03 10.81 -17.43
C GLY A 361 11.48 11.75 -16.33
N SER A 362 10.70 11.90 -15.25
CA SER A 362 11.11 12.63 -14.06
C SER A 362 12.30 11.94 -13.38
N GLY A 363 13.12 12.73 -12.72
CA GLY A 363 14.21 12.19 -11.88
C GLY A 363 13.69 11.47 -10.65
N GLN A 364 14.55 10.67 -10.05
CA GLN A 364 14.22 10.00 -8.78
C GLN A 364 13.68 11.01 -7.75
N GLY A 365 12.55 10.66 -7.14
CA GLY A 365 11.95 11.44 -6.05
C GLY A 365 10.89 12.46 -6.48
N THR A 366 10.64 12.63 -7.77
CA THR A 366 9.57 13.51 -8.29
C THR A 366 8.62 12.70 -9.15
N LEU A 367 7.32 12.91 -8.97
CA LEU A 367 6.27 12.32 -9.79
C LEU A 367 5.29 13.40 -10.23
N THR A 368 5.20 13.65 -11.54
CA THR A 368 4.12 14.43 -12.13
C THR A 368 2.81 13.65 -12.11
N ILE A 369 1.70 14.30 -12.43
CA ILE A 369 0.37 13.65 -12.42
C ILE A 369 0.35 12.46 -13.38
N GLY A 370 -0.17 11.31 -12.90
CA GLY A 370 -0.27 10.07 -13.66
C GLY A 370 1.08 9.40 -13.95
N GLU A 371 2.17 9.93 -13.42
CA GLU A 371 3.51 9.35 -13.63
C GLU A 371 3.73 8.15 -12.71
N ILE A 372 4.37 7.12 -13.26
CA ILE A 372 4.72 5.89 -12.55
C ILE A 372 6.25 5.81 -12.46
N ALA A 373 6.77 5.80 -11.23
CA ALA A 373 8.17 5.44 -10.96
C ALA A 373 8.32 3.93 -10.74
N THR A 374 9.36 3.35 -11.30
CA THR A 374 9.67 1.92 -11.18
C THR A 374 10.99 1.72 -10.43
N TYR A 375 10.96 0.82 -9.46
CA TYR A 375 12.11 0.42 -8.64
C TYR A 375 12.29 -1.10 -8.68
N THR A 376 13.51 -1.56 -8.45
CA THR A 376 13.83 -2.98 -8.31
C THR A 376 14.56 -3.24 -7.00
N ALA A 377 14.19 -4.33 -6.34
CA ALA A 377 14.87 -4.86 -5.17
C ALA A 377 15.06 -6.37 -5.30
N THR A 378 16.06 -6.94 -4.63
CA THR A 378 16.30 -8.39 -4.66
C THR A 378 16.56 -8.95 -3.28
N TYR A 379 16.13 -10.19 -3.08
CA TYR A 379 16.42 -10.98 -1.89
C TYR A 379 16.92 -12.37 -2.28
N THR A 380 18.10 -12.75 -1.82
CA THR A 380 18.60 -14.13 -1.95
C THR A 380 18.02 -14.97 -0.81
N ILE A 381 17.34 -16.05 -1.16
CA ILE A 381 16.61 -16.89 -0.22
C ILE A 381 17.58 -17.53 0.79
N GLY A 382 17.38 -17.21 2.07
CA GLY A 382 18.12 -17.78 3.18
C GLY A 382 17.39 -18.97 3.82
N GLN A 383 18.11 -19.78 4.62
CA GLN A 383 17.54 -20.98 5.28
C GLN A 383 16.31 -20.66 6.15
N SER A 384 16.34 -19.54 6.88
CA SER A 384 15.19 -19.10 7.71
C SER A 384 13.91 -18.92 6.90
N ALA A 385 14.01 -18.41 5.67
CA ALA A 385 12.88 -18.25 4.77
C ALA A 385 12.36 -19.61 4.29
N VAL A 386 13.27 -20.54 3.90
CA VAL A 386 12.90 -21.91 3.48
C VAL A 386 12.22 -22.64 4.65
N ASP A 387 12.77 -22.56 5.85
CA ASP A 387 12.22 -23.19 7.05
C ASP A 387 10.82 -22.68 7.40
N SER A 388 10.54 -21.38 7.19
CA SER A 388 9.21 -20.81 7.39
C SER A 388 8.24 -21.07 6.21
N GLY A 389 8.76 -21.45 5.03
CA GLY A 389 8.01 -21.84 3.83
C GLY A 389 7.49 -20.68 2.99
N ARG A 390 7.81 -19.43 3.32
CA ARG A 390 7.45 -18.25 2.53
C ARG A 390 8.27 -17.04 2.92
N VAL A 391 8.27 -16.08 2.00
CA VAL A 391 8.78 -14.72 2.23
C VAL A 391 7.61 -13.76 2.04
N VAL A 392 7.48 -12.80 2.93
CA VAL A 392 6.46 -11.75 2.92
C VAL A 392 7.16 -10.41 2.79
N ASN A 393 6.74 -9.61 1.82
CA ASN A 393 7.38 -8.32 1.57
C ASN A 393 6.36 -7.22 1.28
N THR A 394 6.54 -6.07 1.91
CA THR A 394 5.75 -4.87 1.68
C THR A 394 6.66 -3.66 1.54
N VAL A 395 6.18 -2.64 0.87
CA VAL A 395 6.86 -1.35 0.83
C VAL A 395 5.89 -0.24 1.25
N LEU A 396 6.35 0.68 2.07
CA LEU A 396 5.67 1.94 2.34
C LEU A 396 6.31 3.01 1.47
N ALA A 397 5.55 3.53 0.50
CA ALA A 397 5.90 4.69 -0.28
C ALA A 397 5.49 5.96 0.48
N THR A 398 6.36 6.96 0.52
CA THR A 398 6.09 8.25 1.18
C THR A 398 6.55 9.37 0.27
N ALA A 399 5.68 10.36 0.04
CA ALA A 399 5.96 11.53 -0.77
C ALA A 399 5.43 12.80 -0.10
N SER A 400 5.76 13.94 -0.68
CA SER A 400 5.35 15.27 -0.22
C SER A 400 4.52 15.95 -1.30
N SER A 401 3.36 16.47 -0.96
CA SER A 401 2.63 17.41 -1.81
C SER A 401 3.19 18.83 -1.66
N PRO A 402 2.92 19.74 -2.58
CA PRO A 402 3.43 21.09 -2.52
C PRO A 402 3.12 21.80 -1.20
N GLY A 403 4.13 22.41 -0.58
CA GLY A 403 4.01 23.10 0.71
C GLY A 403 3.89 22.20 1.94
N GLN A 404 3.85 20.89 1.78
CA GLN A 404 3.77 19.89 2.85
C GLN A 404 5.00 18.97 2.81
N SER A 405 5.23 18.22 3.89
CA SER A 405 6.35 17.28 3.95
C SER A 405 5.87 15.90 4.42
N ASN A 406 6.19 14.87 3.63
CA ASN A 406 5.88 13.46 3.94
C ASN A 406 4.40 13.21 4.31
N ASN A 407 3.50 13.94 3.69
CA ASN A 407 2.07 13.92 3.99
C ASN A 407 1.26 12.93 3.14
N VAL A 408 1.89 12.30 2.16
CA VAL A 408 1.25 11.34 1.25
C VAL A 408 1.95 10.01 1.39
N THR A 409 1.23 9.00 1.79
CA THR A 409 1.79 7.66 1.99
C THR A 409 0.86 6.61 1.42
N ASP A 410 1.46 5.53 0.95
CA ASP A 410 0.74 4.36 0.51
C ASP A 410 1.53 3.09 0.80
N ARG A 411 0.84 2.03 1.19
CA ARG A 411 1.41 0.70 1.40
C ARG A 411 1.18 -0.14 0.15
N SER A 412 2.21 -0.81 -0.31
CA SER A 412 2.12 -1.54 -1.58
C SER A 412 1.08 -2.66 -1.57
N ASP A 413 0.34 -2.70 -2.64
CA ASP A 413 -0.51 -3.80 -3.09
C ASP A 413 0.31 -4.84 -3.86
N ASN A 414 -0.09 -6.12 -3.85
CA ASN A 414 0.58 -7.20 -4.58
C ASN A 414 0.23 -7.25 -6.08
N GLY A 415 -0.72 -6.45 -6.54
CA GLY A 415 -1.21 -6.40 -7.91
C GLY A 415 -2.16 -7.54 -8.30
N ILE A 416 -2.80 -8.21 -7.32
CA ILE A 416 -3.70 -9.35 -7.54
C ILE A 416 -5.04 -9.12 -6.84
N ASP A 417 -5.98 -8.44 -7.48
CA ASP A 417 -7.31 -8.12 -6.93
C ASP A 417 -8.26 -9.33 -6.84
N ASN A 418 -7.86 -10.49 -7.38
CA ASN A 418 -8.72 -11.69 -7.46
C ASN A 418 -8.69 -12.57 -6.20
N ASP A 419 -7.80 -12.30 -5.26
CA ASP A 419 -7.62 -13.09 -4.04
C ASP A 419 -8.56 -12.66 -2.90
N GLY A 420 -9.29 -11.55 -3.08
CA GLY A 420 -10.28 -11.02 -2.14
C GLY A 420 -9.80 -9.81 -1.36
N GLU A 421 -8.56 -9.39 -1.55
CA GLU A 421 -7.99 -8.13 -1.08
C GLU A 421 -7.70 -7.25 -2.30
N VAL A 422 -7.96 -5.96 -2.21
CA VAL A 422 -7.91 -5.02 -3.33
C VAL A 422 -6.96 -3.86 -3.05
N GLN A 423 -6.48 -3.74 -1.82
CA GLN A 423 -5.60 -2.65 -1.38
C GLN A 423 -4.70 -3.10 -0.23
N ASP A 424 -3.47 -2.64 -0.24
CA ASP A 424 -2.51 -2.72 0.86
C ASP A 424 -2.14 -4.15 1.30
N ASP A 425 -2.15 -5.13 0.41
CA ASP A 425 -1.81 -6.50 0.74
C ASP A 425 -0.33 -6.84 0.48
N ASP A 426 0.11 -7.87 1.21
CA ASP A 426 1.51 -8.28 1.19
C ASP A 426 1.87 -9.03 -0.10
N THR A 427 3.03 -8.75 -0.67
CA THR A 427 3.63 -9.60 -1.70
C THR A 427 4.20 -10.86 -1.08
N VAL A 428 3.52 -11.99 -1.25
CA VAL A 428 3.91 -13.28 -0.67
C VAL A 428 4.55 -14.19 -1.71
N THR A 429 5.75 -14.67 -1.41
CA THR A 429 6.44 -15.70 -2.21
C THR A 429 6.46 -17.00 -1.44
N LEU A 430 5.80 -18.03 -1.94
CA LEU A 430 5.80 -19.37 -1.35
C LEU A 430 7.08 -20.11 -1.71
N LEU A 431 7.66 -20.82 -0.70
CA LEU A 431 8.86 -21.64 -0.86
C LEU A 431 8.52 -23.11 -0.61
N ASN A 432 9.10 -23.99 -1.41
CA ASN A 432 8.86 -25.42 -1.30
C ASN A 432 9.68 -26.02 -0.15
N ARG A 433 9.02 -26.68 0.80
CA ARG A 433 9.66 -27.47 1.83
C ARG A 433 9.67 -28.94 1.41
N ALA A 434 10.83 -29.56 1.43
CA ALA A 434 11.05 -30.99 1.15
C ALA A 434 11.89 -31.59 2.26
N PRO A 435 11.29 -31.88 3.44
CA PRO A 435 12.02 -32.50 4.56
C PRO A 435 12.33 -33.97 4.26
N LEU A 436 13.57 -34.38 4.46
CA LEU A 436 14.02 -35.74 4.23
C LEU A 436 15.17 -36.06 5.21
N ILE A 437 15.12 -37.21 5.88
CA ILE A 437 16.20 -37.76 6.68
C ILE A 437 16.64 -39.07 6.06
N GLU A 438 17.92 -39.39 6.09
CA GLU A 438 18.49 -40.66 5.67
C GLU A 438 19.32 -41.22 6.82
N ALA A 439 19.07 -42.46 7.20
CA ALA A 439 19.79 -43.16 8.27
C ALA A 439 20.63 -44.31 7.69
N THR A 440 21.88 -44.39 8.13
CA THR A 440 22.76 -45.53 7.80
C THR A 440 23.30 -46.13 9.08
N LYS A 441 23.43 -47.46 9.10
CA LYS A 441 23.97 -48.19 10.26
C LYS A 441 24.99 -49.21 9.80
N THR A 442 26.20 -49.11 10.31
CA THR A 442 27.28 -50.04 10.04
C THR A 442 27.75 -50.71 11.32
N SER A 443 28.44 -51.85 11.23
CA SER A 443 28.94 -52.56 12.38
C SER A 443 30.44 -52.89 12.31
N SER A 444 31.05 -52.99 13.47
CA SER A 444 32.39 -53.55 13.64
C SER A 444 32.42 -54.46 14.86
N ILE A 445 33.25 -55.50 14.85
CA ILE A 445 33.36 -56.48 15.94
C ILE A 445 34.69 -56.29 16.63
N THR A 446 34.66 -56.27 17.97
CA THR A 446 35.82 -56.36 18.82
C THR A 446 35.82 -57.73 19.47
N ASP A 447 36.77 -58.58 19.08
CA ASP A 447 36.99 -59.95 19.62
C ASP A 447 37.45 -59.83 21.06
N ASN A 448 36.91 -60.70 21.94
CA ASN A 448 37.27 -60.83 23.35
C ASN A 448 38.65 -61.47 23.58
N GLY A 449 39.33 -61.94 22.52
CA GLY A 449 40.67 -62.44 22.49
C GLY A 449 40.75 -63.97 22.22
N ASP A 450 39.62 -64.59 21.81
CA ASP A 450 39.57 -66.03 21.51
C ASP A 450 39.74 -66.33 20.00
N GLY A 451 39.74 -65.30 19.14
CA GLY A 451 39.96 -65.40 17.70
C GLY A 451 38.78 -65.89 16.90
N VAL A 452 37.59 -65.92 17.49
CA VAL A 452 36.34 -66.40 16.84
C VAL A 452 35.20 -65.42 17.12
N THR A 453 34.48 -65.01 16.15
CA THR A 453 33.27 -64.22 16.38
C THR A 453 32.24 -65.01 17.14
N GLY A 454 31.98 -64.65 18.41
CA GLY A 454 31.17 -65.48 19.27
C GLY A 454 30.75 -64.82 20.59
N LEU A 455 30.47 -65.73 21.57
CA LEU A 455 30.04 -65.35 22.92
C LEU A 455 31.01 -64.38 23.58
N GLY A 456 30.56 -63.23 24.02
CA GLY A 456 31.36 -62.23 24.77
C GLY A 456 32.03 -61.18 23.91
N ASP A 457 32.05 -61.31 22.60
CA ASP A 457 32.51 -60.27 21.67
C ASP A 457 31.59 -59.05 21.70
N THR A 458 32.14 -57.92 21.38
CA THR A 458 31.37 -56.68 21.32
C THR A 458 31.15 -56.24 19.88
N ILE A 459 29.91 -56.16 19.44
CA ILE A 459 29.52 -55.48 18.21
C ILE A 459 29.36 -54.02 18.55
N THR A 460 30.09 -53.14 17.83
CA THR A 460 29.94 -51.70 17.88
C THR A 460 29.24 -51.23 16.61
N TYR A 461 28.07 -50.63 16.77
CA TYR A 461 27.32 -50.03 15.69
C TYR A 461 27.65 -48.54 15.58
N THR A 462 27.96 -48.05 14.36
CA THR A 462 28.04 -46.65 14.00
C THR A 462 26.78 -46.34 13.22
N ILE A 463 25.99 -45.37 13.72
CA ILE A 463 24.71 -44.97 13.14
C ILE A 463 24.90 -43.53 12.68
N THR A 464 24.54 -43.23 11.41
CA THR A 464 24.49 -41.87 10.90
C THR A 464 23.04 -41.51 10.58
N ALA A 465 22.67 -40.24 10.83
CA ALA A 465 21.41 -39.64 10.41
C ALA A 465 21.74 -38.36 9.65
N GLN A 466 21.44 -38.29 8.36
CA GLN A 466 21.74 -37.18 7.50
C GLN A 466 20.46 -36.47 7.10
N ASN A 467 20.44 -35.11 7.15
CA ASN A 467 19.39 -34.32 6.58
C ASN A 467 19.62 -34.16 5.07
N LYS A 468 18.85 -34.90 4.26
CA LYS A 468 18.87 -34.83 2.79
C LYS A 468 17.80 -33.88 2.25
N GLY A 469 16.97 -33.30 3.12
CA GLY A 469 15.96 -32.32 2.75
C GLY A 469 16.53 -30.90 2.60
N ASN A 470 15.64 -29.96 2.32
CA ASN A 470 15.97 -28.53 2.19
C ASN A 470 15.53 -27.68 3.40
N VAL A 471 15.04 -28.29 4.46
CA VAL A 471 14.65 -27.61 5.72
C VAL A 471 15.45 -28.15 6.91
N THR A 472 15.63 -27.32 7.91
CA THR A 472 16.25 -27.73 9.18
C THR A 472 15.36 -28.74 9.89
N LEU A 473 15.96 -29.88 10.34
CA LEU A 473 15.28 -30.89 11.13
C LEU A 473 15.59 -30.72 12.61
N SER A 474 14.59 -30.94 13.45
CA SER A 474 14.69 -30.86 14.90
C SER A 474 14.15 -32.11 15.57
N GLY A 475 14.47 -32.32 16.86
CA GLY A 475 13.96 -33.43 17.63
C GLY A 475 14.40 -34.79 17.11
N VAL A 476 15.59 -34.89 16.48
CA VAL A 476 16.10 -36.17 15.95
C VAL A 476 16.26 -37.18 17.06
N THR A 477 15.58 -38.30 16.92
CA THR A 477 15.60 -39.43 17.84
C THR A 477 15.82 -40.71 17.07
N LEU A 478 16.46 -41.72 17.74
CA LEU A 478 16.74 -43.02 17.18
C LEU A 478 16.04 -44.10 18.03
N THR A 479 15.25 -44.96 17.38
CA THR A 479 14.67 -46.14 17.99
C THR A 479 15.34 -47.40 17.41
N ASP A 480 16.11 -48.09 18.21
CA ASP A 480 16.88 -49.29 17.82
C ASP A 480 16.07 -50.56 17.96
N THR A 481 16.17 -51.44 16.97
CA THR A 481 15.55 -52.77 16.96
C THR A 481 16.61 -53.81 16.70
N LEU A 482 16.98 -54.53 17.74
CA LEU A 482 17.98 -55.58 17.72
C LEU A 482 17.32 -56.97 17.88
N THR A 483 17.60 -57.88 16.96
CA THR A 483 17.07 -59.26 16.99
C THR A 483 18.17 -60.29 16.74
N ASP A 484 17.95 -61.48 17.18
CA ASP A 484 18.73 -62.66 16.77
C ASP A 484 18.28 -63.18 15.40
N GLY A 485 19.02 -64.10 14.79
CA GLY A 485 18.76 -64.66 13.48
C GLY A 485 17.42 -65.43 13.37
N ASN A 486 16.76 -65.73 14.47
CA ASN A 486 15.43 -66.31 14.52
C ASN A 486 14.30 -65.29 14.77
N GLY A 487 14.64 -64.00 14.83
CA GLY A 487 13.70 -62.93 15.11
C GLY A 487 13.40 -62.70 16.58
N GLY A 488 14.13 -63.32 17.47
CA GLY A 488 14.00 -63.07 18.90
C GLY A 488 14.58 -61.72 19.31
N THR A 489 13.88 -60.95 20.14
CA THR A 489 14.32 -59.63 20.58
C THR A 489 15.55 -59.71 21.47
N LEU A 490 16.57 -58.94 21.12
CA LEU A 490 17.76 -58.71 21.92
C LEU A 490 17.78 -57.27 22.47
N SER A 491 18.68 -57.02 23.42
CA SER A 491 18.82 -55.65 23.97
C SER A 491 20.25 -55.17 23.82
N LEU A 492 20.43 -53.94 23.34
CA LEU A 492 21.74 -53.31 23.31
C LEU A 492 22.40 -53.31 24.70
N THR A 493 23.73 -53.41 24.72
CA THR A 493 24.52 -53.20 25.93
C THR A 493 24.61 -51.73 26.30
N SER A 494 24.69 -50.83 25.27
CA SER A 494 24.67 -49.37 25.43
C SER A 494 24.22 -48.65 24.17
N GLY A 495 23.70 -47.38 24.31
CA GLY A 495 23.32 -46.51 23.23
C GLY A 495 21.92 -46.73 22.68
N PRO A 496 21.55 -46.15 21.53
CA PRO A 496 22.37 -45.20 20.72
C PRO A 496 22.72 -43.90 21.47
N THR A 497 23.99 -43.51 21.43
CA THR A 497 24.51 -42.30 22.09
C THR A 497 25.09 -41.36 21.03
N PHE A 498 24.68 -40.08 21.05
CA PHE A 498 25.21 -39.04 20.15
C PHE A 498 26.71 -38.86 20.37
N THR A 499 27.48 -38.83 19.28
CA THR A 499 28.92 -38.67 19.28
C THR A 499 29.37 -37.34 18.70
N SER A 500 28.84 -36.97 17.55
CA SER A 500 29.19 -35.73 16.84
C SER A 500 28.20 -35.40 15.72
N SER A 501 28.31 -34.17 15.19
CA SER A 501 27.66 -33.79 13.94
C SER A 501 28.65 -33.07 13.02
N SER A 502 28.44 -33.16 11.69
CA SER A 502 29.37 -32.62 10.69
C SER A 502 29.40 -31.13 10.66
N ALA A 503 28.30 -30.41 11.01
CA ALA A 503 28.23 -28.97 11.10
C ALA A 503 28.25 -28.43 12.53
N SER A 504 28.54 -29.34 13.52
CA SER A 504 28.61 -28.98 14.95
C SER A 504 27.27 -28.56 15.59
N SER A 505 26.14 -28.92 14.99
CA SER A 505 24.83 -28.72 15.63
C SER A 505 24.72 -29.52 16.93
N ALA A 506 23.92 -29.01 17.84
CA ALA A 506 23.61 -29.75 19.07
C ALA A 506 22.82 -31.03 18.75
N GLN A 507 22.92 -32.01 19.66
CA GLN A 507 22.12 -33.24 19.57
C GLN A 507 20.64 -32.90 19.31
N GLY A 508 20.06 -33.56 18.33
CA GLY A 508 18.64 -33.41 17.98
C GLY A 508 18.35 -32.36 16.92
N THR A 509 19.34 -31.62 16.41
CA THR A 509 19.19 -30.68 15.30
C THR A 509 20.08 -31.12 14.15
N LEU A 510 19.54 -31.07 12.94
CA LEU A 510 20.28 -31.28 11.68
C LEU A 510 19.97 -30.12 10.68
N THR A 511 20.94 -29.28 10.41
CA THR A 511 20.86 -28.35 9.31
C THR A 511 20.93 -29.10 7.96
N VAL A 512 20.60 -28.41 6.87
CA VAL A 512 20.58 -29.03 5.53
C VAL A 512 21.96 -29.63 5.19
N ASN A 513 21.98 -30.87 4.71
CA ASN A 513 23.16 -31.71 4.40
C ASN A 513 24.00 -32.11 5.62
N GLU A 514 23.60 -31.81 6.84
CA GLU A 514 24.33 -32.20 8.04
C GLU A 514 24.08 -33.64 8.37
N THR A 515 25.13 -34.30 8.88
CA THR A 515 25.12 -35.71 9.34
C THR A 515 25.44 -35.76 10.83
N ALA A 516 24.55 -36.32 11.63
CA ALA A 516 24.83 -36.70 13.03
C ALA A 516 25.29 -38.13 13.11
N THR A 517 26.26 -38.39 13.98
CA THR A 517 26.82 -39.73 14.25
C THR A 517 26.49 -40.17 15.67
N TYR A 518 26.05 -41.40 15.80
CA TYR A 518 25.74 -42.03 17.06
C TYR A 518 26.47 -43.38 17.17
N THR A 519 26.69 -43.87 18.39
CA THR A 519 27.32 -45.16 18.66
C THR A 519 26.43 -45.98 19.56
N ALA A 520 26.29 -47.28 19.26
CA ALA A 520 25.62 -48.26 20.11
C ALA A 520 26.48 -49.54 20.23
N THR A 521 26.35 -50.28 21.28
CA THR A 521 27.09 -51.54 21.47
C THR A 521 26.18 -52.70 21.89
N TYR A 522 26.54 -53.90 21.43
CA TYR A 522 25.92 -55.13 21.85
C TYR A 522 26.99 -56.17 22.16
N THR A 523 26.96 -56.77 23.35
CA THR A 523 27.82 -57.91 23.71
C THR A 523 27.09 -59.18 23.33
N ILE A 524 27.71 -60.00 22.46
CA ILE A 524 27.12 -61.25 21.95
C ILE A 524 26.86 -62.22 23.09
N ASN A 525 25.62 -62.59 23.25
CA ASN A 525 25.17 -63.60 24.21
C ASN A 525 24.95 -64.93 23.52
N GLN A 526 24.73 -66.01 24.33
CA GLN A 526 24.55 -67.38 23.81
C GLN A 526 23.35 -67.46 22.84
N THR A 527 22.27 -66.72 23.08
CA THR A 527 21.09 -66.75 22.20
C THR A 527 21.45 -66.30 20.80
N ALA A 528 22.24 -65.24 20.67
CA ALA A 528 22.73 -64.78 19.37
C ALA A 528 23.65 -65.80 18.70
N VAL A 529 24.54 -66.46 19.47
CA VAL A 529 25.41 -67.50 18.91
C VAL A 529 24.56 -68.70 18.43
N ASP A 530 23.58 -69.10 19.20
CA ASP A 530 22.70 -70.23 18.86
C ASP A 530 21.83 -69.97 17.65
N SER A 531 21.48 -68.66 17.34
CA SER A 531 20.70 -68.29 16.19
C SER A 531 21.54 -68.07 14.90
N GLY A 532 22.88 -68.01 15.07
CA GLY A 532 23.83 -67.83 13.93
C GLY A 532 23.98 -66.43 13.41
N SER A 533 23.23 -65.43 13.89
CA SER A 533 23.36 -64.02 13.47
C SER A 533 22.69 -63.05 14.44
N VAL A 534 23.07 -61.80 14.30
CA VAL A 534 22.40 -60.63 14.93
C VAL A 534 22.01 -59.68 13.84
N LEU A 535 20.75 -59.23 13.83
CA LEU A 535 20.21 -58.25 12.91
C LEU A 535 19.88 -56.97 13.71
N ASN A 536 20.29 -55.83 13.19
CA ASN A 536 20.02 -54.56 13.85
C ASN A 536 19.60 -53.48 12.87
N SER A 537 18.46 -52.84 13.08
CA SER A 537 17.98 -51.68 12.36
C SER A 537 17.68 -50.52 13.33
N VAL A 538 17.70 -49.31 12.83
CA VAL A 538 17.30 -48.13 13.60
C VAL A 538 16.28 -47.34 12.84
N LEU A 539 15.20 -46.91 13.48
CA LEU A 539 14.27 -45.91 12.96
C LEU A 539 14.72 -44.57 13.46
N ALA A 540 15.19 -43.71 12.52
CA ALA A 540 15.42 -42.29 12.75
C ALA A 540 14.09 -41.54 12.59
N THR A 541 13.78 -40.62 13.51
CA THR A 541 12.59 -39.80 13.51
C THR A 541 13.00 -38.36 13.79
N ALA A 542 12.48 -37.40 12.99
CA ALA A 542 12.72 -35.99 13.16
C ALA A 542 11.46 -35.18 12.88
N SER A 543 11.50 -33.90 13.24
CA SER A 543 10.44 -32.93 13.01
C SER A 543 10.91 -31.89 12.02
N SER A 544 10.11 -31.60 10.96
CA SER A 544 10.30 -30.44 10.10
C SER A 544 9.64 -29.21 10.70
N PRO A 545 9.98 -28.00 10.27
CA PRO A 545 9.38 -26.77 10.80
C PRO A 545 7.85 -26.77 10.77
N GLY A 546 7.24 -26.48 11.92
CA GLY A 546 5.78 -26.48 12.11
C GLY A 546 5.11 -27.86 12.16
N GLN A 547 5.87 -28.98 12.06
CA GLN A 547 5.36 -30.34 12.15
C GLN A 547 6.12 -31.10 13.23
N SER A 548 5.53 -32.18 13.76
CA SER A 548 6.16 -32.98 14.79
C SER A 548 6.30 -34.43 14.35
N ASN A 549 7.52 -34.99 14.45
CA ASN A 549 7.83 -36.40 14.16
C ASN A 549 7.33 -36.86 12.78
N ASN A 550 7.35 -35.98 11.79
CA ASN A 550 6.79 -36.23 10.45
C ASN A 550 7.82 -36.71 9.42
N VAL A 551 9.09 -36.76 9.80
CA VAL A 551 10.20 -37.17 8.92
C VAL A 551 10.83 -38.41 9.54
N THR A 552 10.79 -39.53 8.84
CA THR A 552 11.30 -40.81 9.34
C THR A 552 12.05 -41.54 8.26
N ASP A 553 13.03 -42.31 8.71
CA ASP A 553 13.74 -43.25 7.85
C ASP A 553 14.24 -44.44 8.68
N THR A 554 14.24 -45.63 8.06
CA THR A 554 14.82 -46.84 8.66
C THR A 554 16.24 -47.03 8.10
N SER A 555 17.18 -47.31 8.94
CA SER A 555 18.58 -47.40 8.55
C SER A 555 18.83 -48.45 7.48
N ASP A 556 19.67 -48.06 6.54
CA ASP A 556 20.37 -48.88 5.56
C ASP A 556 21.69 -49.38 6.14
N ASP A 557 22.20 -50.55 5.74
CA ASP A 557 23.49 -51.10 6.25
C ASP A 557 24.71 -50.49 5.52
N GLY A 558 24.47 -49.73 4.46
CA GLY A 558 25.52 -49.07 3.69
C GLY A 558 26.20 -49.96 2.64
N ASP A 559 25.65 -51.12 2.36
CA ASP A 559 26.17 -52.07 1.35
C ASP A 559 25.17 -52.37 0.22
N ASP A 560 25.10 -51.46 -0.76
CA ASP A 560 24.23 -51.62 -1.93
C ASP A 560 24.62 -52.78 -2.85
N SER A 561 25.74 -53.45 -2.58
CA SER A 561 26.23 -54.55 -3.43
C SER A 561 25.50 -55.87 -3.25
N ASP A 562 24.73 -56.00 -2.19
CA ASP A 562 23.92 -57.18 -1.91
C ASP A 562 22.58 -57.19 -2.66
N GLY A 563 22.25 -56.07 -3.35
CA GLY A 563 21.05 -55.90 -4.16
C GLY A 563 19.88 -55.26 -3.43
N ASN A 564 20.05 -54.86 -2.19
CA ASN A 564 19.16 -54.00 -1.42
C ASN A 564 19.82 -52.62 -1.29
N THR A 565 19.09 -51.59 -1.55
CA THR A 565 19.62 -50.19 -1.60
C THR A 565 18.92 -49.29 -0.61
N THR A 566 17.98 -49.80 0.16
CA THR A 566 17.20 -49.01 1.10
C THR A 566 16.65 -49.83 2.23
N ASN A 567 16.75 -49.31 3.44
CA ASN A 567 16.04 -49.83 4.64
C ASN A 567 16.34 -51.29 5.00
N ASP A 568 17.57 -51.75 4.88
CA ASP A 568 17.96 -53.07 5.28
C ASP A 568 18.69 -53.12 6.65
N ALA A 569 18.59 -54.24 7.30
CA ALA A 569 19.21 -54.39 8.61
C ALA A 569 20.70 -54.70 8.52
N THR A 570 21.49 -54.08 9.37
CA THR A 570 22.90 -54.44 9.54
C THR A 570 22.99 -55.85 10.12
N VAL A 571 23.53 -56.79 9.34
CA VAL A 571 23.65 -58.20 9.73
C VAL A 571 25.07 -58.53 10.19
N VAL A 572 25.19 -59.14 11.37
CA VAL A 572 26.44 -59.74 11.85
C VAL A 572 26.27 -61.26 11.93
N SER A 573 26.93 -61.93 11.02
CA SER A 573 26.92 -63.41 11.00
C SER A 573 27.85 -63.99 12.10
N ILE A 574 27.36 -65.02 12.81
CA ILE A 574 28.10 -65.78 13.83
C ILE A 574 28.21 -67.21 13.38
N THR A 575 29.43 -67.68 13.18
CA THR A 575 29.66 -69.03 12.70
C THR A 575 29.40 -70.08 13.84
N ALA A 576 28.39 -70.92 13.64
CA ALA A 576 28.18 -72.09 14.55
C ALA A 576 29.26 -73.10 14.32
N SER A 577 29.89 -73.53 15.42
CA SER A 577 30.91 -74.60 15.48
C SER A 577 30.50 -75.64 16.55
N PRO A 578 29.51 -76.48 16.23
CA PRO A 578 29.09 -77.53 17.13
C PRO A 578 30.18 -78.63 17.27
N LEU A 579 30.51 -79.02 18.51
CA LEU A 579 31.47 -80.05 18.77
C LEU A 579 31.13 -80.76 20.11
N ILE A 580 31.10 -82.09 20.11
CA ILE A 580 30.91 -82.85 21.30
C ILE A 580 32.09 -83.81 21.54
N GLU A 581 32.50 -84.03 22.79
CA GLU A 581 33.48 -84.98 23.19
C GLU A 581 32.82 -85.97 24.13
N VAL A 582 33.04 -87.28 23.85
CA VAL A 582 32.49 -88.39 24.68
C VAL A 582 33.60 -89.08 25.37
N THR A 583 33.52 -89.25 26.69
CA THR A 583 34.43 -90.05 27.49
C THR A 583 33.65 -91.16 28.24
N LYS A 584 34.17 -92.35 28.23
CA LYS A 584 33.59 -93.54 28.95
C LYS A 584 34.59 -94.17 29.86
N THR A 585 34.22 -94.36 31.10
CA THR A 585 35.01 -95.04 32.12
C THR A 585 34.20 -96.19 32.71
N SER A 586 34.90 -97.19 33.33
CA SER A 586 34.24 -98.28 33.98
C SER A 586 34.84 -98.56 35.32
N THR A 587 34.02 -99.08 36.25
CA THR A 587 34.41 -99.64 37.53
C THR A 587 33.68 -100.95 37.73
N ILE A 588 34.33 -101.93 38.39
CA ILE A 588 33.73 -103.23 38.70
C ILE A 588 33.34 -103.26 40.19
N THR A 589 32.10 -103.69 40.47
CA THR A 589 31.61 -103.98 41.82
C THR A 589 31.52 -105.45 41.95
N ASP A 590 32.37 -106.05 42.85
CA ASP A 590 32.43 -107.45 43.19
C ASP A 590 31.15 -107.82 43.96
N ASN A 591 30.58 -108.96 43.65
CA ASN A 591 29.42 -109.59 44.32
C ASN A 591 29.75 -110.18 45.71
N GLY A 592 31.00 -110.03 46.17
CA GLY A 592 31.49 -110.48 47.51
C GLY A 592 32.27 -111.77 47.52
N ASN A 593 32.68 -112.28 46.34
CA ASN A 593 33.45 -113.54 46.26
C ASN A 593 34.97 -113.30 46.08
N GLY A 594 35.43 -112.07 45.93
CA GLY A 594 36.83 -111.66 45.84
C GLY A 594 37.49 -111.94 44.48
N VAL A 595 36.76 -112.36 43.46
CA VAL A 595 37.28 -112.67 42.11
C VAL A 595 36.34 -112.03 41.05
N VAL A 596 36.91 -111.26 40.12
CA VAL A 596 36.13 -110.71 39.02
C VAL A 596 35.59 -111.88 38.17
N GLY A 597 34.22 -112.01 38.12
CA GLY A 597 33.57 -113.10 37.44
C GLY A 597 32.06 -112.92 37.21
N VAL A 598 31.40 -114.10 36.97
CA VAL A 598 29.93 -114.08 36.72
C VAL A 598 29.19 -113.52 37.93
N GLY A 599 28.26 -112.60 37.72
CA GLY A 599 27.43 -111.97 38.72
C GLY A 599 27.96 -110.58 39.20
N ASP A 600 29.20 -110.22 38.92
CA ASP A 600 29.74 -108.93 39.25
C ASP A 600 29.14 -107.88 38.32
N ILE A 601 29.18 -106.60 38.73
CA ILE A 601 28.59 -105.50 38.00
C ILE A 601 29.70 -104.63 37.48
N ILE A 602 29.74 -104.41 36.14
CA ILE A 602 30.53 -103.36 35.51
C ILE A 602 29.63 -102.11 35.46
N ASN A 603 30.04 -101.12 36.19
CA ASN A 603 29.38 -99.77 36.13
C ASN A 603 30.11 -98.88 35.12
N TYR A 604 29.39 -98.44 34.17
CA TYR A 604 29.90 -97.50 33.18
C TYR A 604 29.42 -96.11 33.54
N THR A 605 30.35 -95.09 33.56
CA THR A 605 30.07 -93.70 33.60
C THR A 605 30.48 -93.08 32.25
N ILE A 606 29.50 -92.50 31.59
CA ILE A 606 29.69 -91.88 30.26
C ILE A 606 29.48 -90.40 30.44
N THR A 607 30.44 -89.57 30.02
CA THR A 607 30.34 -88.13 30.00
C THR A 607 30.33 -87.67 28.57
N VAL A 608 29.39 -86.74 28.24
CA VAL A 608 29.31 -86.05 26.96
C VAL A 608 29.49 -84.55 27.23
N GLU A 609 30.57 -84.02 26.78
CA GLU A 609 30.92 -82.61 26.96
C GLU A 609 30.66 -81.83 25.64
N ASN A 610 29.97 -80.70 25.73
CA ASN A 610 29.85 -79.77 24.59
C ASN A 610 31.11 -78.92 24.53
N LYS A 611 31.96 -79.17 23.54
CA LYS A 611 33.19 -78.45 23.25
C LYS A 611 32.96 -77.37 22.16
N GLY A 612 31.77 -77.28 21.59
CA GLY A 612 31.38 -76.32 20.60
C GLY A 612 31.02 -74.99 21.20
N ASN A 613 30.63 -74.02 20.31
CA ASN A 613 30.20 -72.62 20.67
C ASN A 613 28.68 -72.45 20.68
N VAL A 614 27.90 -73.49 20.33
CA VAL A 614 26.44 -73.48 20.30
C VAL A 614 25.83 -74.45 21.28
N THR A 615 24.66 -74.15 21.80
CA THR A 615 23.84 -75.03 22.59
C THR A 615 23.39 -76.19 21.72
N LEU A 616 23.60 -77.42 22.19
CA LEU A 616 23.18 -78.64 21.49
C LEU A 616 21.88 -79.20 22.08
N THR A 617 21.00 -79.62 21.19
CA THR A 617 19.70 -80.19 21.52
C THR A 617 19.53 -81.57 20.94
N GLY A 618 18.54 -82.31 21.40
CA GLY A 618 18.28 -83.67 20.91
C GLY A 618 19.43 -84.71 21.26
N LEU A 619 20.22 -84.41 22.30
CA LEU A 619 21.31 -85.27 22.71
C LEU A 619 20.80 -86.65 22.97
N THR A 620 21.31 -87.61 22.22
CA THR A 620 21.06 -89.01 22.39
C THR A 620 22.40 -89.79 22.52
N PHE A 621 22.40 -90.89 23.25
CA PHE A 621 23.56 -91.74 23.42
C PHE A 621 23.23 -93.19 23.03
N SER A 622 24.09 -93.78 22.21
CA SER A 622 24.02 -95.20 21.81
C SER A 622 25.21 -95.96 22.38
N ASP A 623 24.96 -97.09 22.98
CA ASP A 623 25.97 -97.94 23.66
C ASP A 623 26.05 -99.31 22.96
N ILE A 624 27.23 -99.72 22.63
CA ILE A 624 27.51 -101.06 22.03
C ILE A 624 28.45 -101.79 22.93
N LEU A 625 27.92 -102.90 23.52
CA LEU A 625 28.69 -103.84 24.36
C LEU A 625 28.93 -105.09 23.56
N THR A 626 30.18 -105.59 23.54
CA THR A 626 30.57 -106.86 22.95
C THR A 626 31.44 -107.62 23.92
N ASP A 627 31.51 -108.95 23.77
CA ASP A 627 32.58 -109.76 24.39
C ASP A 627 33.92 -109.53 23.63
N LEU A 628 35.04 -110.02 24.15
CA LEU A 628 36.33 -109.83 23.44
C LEU A 628 36.47 -110.60 22.12
N ASN A 629 35.54 -111.55 21.86
CA ASN A 629 35.44 -112.19 20.55
C ASN A 629 34.59 -111.46 19.52
N GLY A 630 34.02 -110.28 19.90
CA GLY A 630 33.23 -109.43 19.06
C GLY A 630 31.73 -109.73 19.01
N SER A 631 31.25 -110.69 19.81
CA SER A 631 29.82 -111.01 19.85
C SER A 631 29.06 -109.98 20.65
N SER A 632 27.92 -109.49 20.14
CA SER A 632 27.09 -108.46 20.79
C SER A 632 26.55 -108.98 22.13
N LEU A 633 26.72 -108.19 23.18
CA LEU A 633 26.14 -108.36 24.48
C LEU A 633 25.10 -107.24 24.74
N SER A 634 24.16 -107.56 25.63
CA SER A 634 23.15 -106.60 26.01
C SER A 634 23.52 -105.90 27.32
N ILE A 635 23.57 -104.60 27.40
CA ILE A 635 23.66 -103.85 28.64
C ILE A 635 22.53 -104.33 29.56
N SER A 636 22.83 -104.55 30.82
CA SER A 636 21.83 -105.06 31.79
C SER A 636 20.87 -103.97 32.22
N SER A 637 21.32 -102.73 32.24
CA SER A 637 20.47 -101.56 32.53
C SER A 637 21.15 -100.22 32.05
N GLY A 638 20.38 -99.25 31.52
CA GLY A 638 20.87 -97.97 30.98
C GLY A 638 21.16 -98.01 29.49
N PRO A 639 21.86 -97.02 28.92
CA PRO A 639 22.33 -95.81 29.62
C PRO A 639 21.18 -94.88 30.08
N PHE A 640 21.23 -94.41 31.33
CA PHE A 640 20.29 -93.47 31.90
C PHE A 640 21.00 -92.14 32.12
N PHE A 641 20.31 -90.99 31.73
CA PHE A 641 20.80 -89.69 32.08
C PHE A 641 20.83 -89.50 33.62
N SER A 642 22.00 -89.17 34.14
CA SER A 642 22.20 -88.94 35.57
C SER A 642 22.14 -87.47 35.97
N GLY A 643 22.47 -86.59 35.05
CA GLY A 643 22.48 -85.15 35.25
C GLY A 643 23.46 -84.40 34.31
N ALA A 644 23.44 -83.12 34.38
CA ALA A 644 24.40 -82.24 33.69
C ALA A 644 24.97 -81.25 34.71
N ASN A 645 26.28 -80.92 34.60
CA ASN A 645 26.98 -80.09 35.59
C ASN A 645 26.53 -78.59 35.62
N GLN A 646 25.84 -78.13 34.59
CA GLN A 646 25.21 -76.82 34.57
C GLN A 646 23.67 -76.89 34.67
N GLY A 647 23.13 -78.12 34.96
CA GLY A 647 21.72 -78.27 35.25
C GLY A 647 20.77 -78.38 34.07
N SER A 648 21.25 -78.55 32.83
CA SER A 648 20.40 -78.77 31.67
C SER A 648 19.58 -80.10 31.85
N ALA A 649 18.39 -80.13 31.32
CA ALA A 649 17.55 -81.31 31.25
C ALA A 649 18.11 -82.28 30.23
N GLN A 650 17.70 -83.52 30.33
CA GLN A 650 18.06 -84.57 29.36
C GLN A 650 17.73 -84.14 27.95
N GLY A 651 18.71 -84.27 27.04
CA GLY A 651 18.55 -83.88 25.63
C GLY A 651 19.08 -82.48 25.28
N THR A 652 19.52 -81.70 26.26
CA THR A 652 20.14 -80.37 26.00
C THR A 652 21.50 -80.29 26.67
N ILE A 653 22.50 -79.78 25.98
CA ILE A 653 23.84 -79.49 26.52
C ILE A 653 24.27 -78.06 26.12
N LYS A 654 24.42 -77.17 27.09
CA LYS A 654 24.99 -75.86 26.95
C LYS A 654 26.47 -75.92 26.64
N VAL A 655 27.01 -74.84 26.11
CA VAL A 655 28.45 -74.68 25.82
C VAL A 655 29.27 -74.96 27.12
N GLY A 656 30.30 -75.77 27.02
CA GLY A 656 31.15 -76.21 28.17
C GLY A 656 30.44 -77.08 29.20
N GLU A 657 29.21 -77.53 28.97
CA GLU A 657 28.46 -78.36 29.84
C GLU A 657 28.81 -79.84 29.61
N THR A 658 28.85 -80.60 30.66
CA THR A 658 29.06 -82.06 30.63
C THR A 658 27.81 -82.79 31.14
N ALA A 659 27.16 -83.56 30.26
CA ALA A 659 26.08 -84.46 30.59
C ALA A 659 26.65 -85.87 31.04
N THR A 660 26.13 -86.42 32.07
CA THR A 660 26.56 -87.73 32.60
C THR A 660 25.46 -88.78 32.45
N PHE A 661 25.84 -89.89 31.86
CA PHE A 661 24.98 -91.04 31.73
C PHE A 661 25.63 -92.23 32.53
N ILE A 662 24.80 -93.11 33.09
CA ILE A 662 25.22 -94.29 33.81
C ILE A 662 24.58 -95.50 33.17
N ALA A 663 25.38 -96.58 33.04
CA ALA A 663 24.92 -97.87 32.58
C ALA A 663 25.62 -98.93 33.35
N PHE A 664 25.04 -100.12 33.46
CA PHE A 664 25.71 -101.26 34.08
C PHE A 664 25.47 -102.56 33.33
N TYR A 665 26.46 -103.41 33.39
CA TYR A 665 26.42 -104.77 32.85
C TYR A 665 26.72 -105.75 33.95
N ILE A 666 25.82 -106.77 34.18
CA ILE A 666 26.07 -107.89 35.06
C ILE A 666 26.83 -108.88 34.23
N ILE A 667 28.06 -109.22 34.71
CA ILE A 667 28.94 -110.13 33.99
C ILE A 667 28.28 -111.53 33.90
N GLN A 668 28.12 -111.99 32.66
CA GLN A 668 27.55 -113.28 32.35
C GLN A 668 28.67 -114.25 31.95
N GLN A 669 28.39 -115.61 31.96
CA GLN A 669 29.38 -116.62 31.63
C GLN A 669 30.04 -116.40 30.27
N VAL A 670 29.27 -116.01 29.26
CA VAL A 670 29.78 -115.72 27.91
C VAL A 670 30.91 -114.69 27.90
N ALA A 671 30.82 -113.68 28.76
CA ALA A 671 31.85 -112.66 28.89
C ALA A 671 33.11 -113.18 29.58
N VAL A 672 32.93 -114.00 30.55
CA VAL A 672 34.06 -114.69 31.25
C VAL A 672 34.77 -115.67 30.30
N ASP A 673 34.03 -116.46 29.53
CA ASP A 673 34.59 -117.36 28.51
C ASP A 673 35.37 -116.67 27.41
N ALA A 674 34.95 -115.46 27.07
CA ALA A 674 35.61 -114.59 26.05
C ALA A 674 36.82 -113.86 26.65
N GLY A 675 37.02 -113.89 28.01
CA GLY A 675 38.13 -113.20 28.66
C GLY A 675 37.87 -111.74 28.98
N GLY A 676 36.65 -111.23 28.74
CA GLY A 676 36.29 -109.87 29.02
C GLY A 676 35.24 -109.24 28.08
N VAL A 677 34.99 -107.98 28.29
CA VAL A 677 34.06 -107.20 27.48
C VAL A 677 34.70 -105.91 26.91
N SER A 678 34.23 -105.48 25.77
CA SER A 678 34.54 -104.20 25.15
C SER A 678 33.24 -103.41 25.03
N ASN A 679 33.25 -102.18 25.51
CA ASN A 679 32.12 -101.33 25.44
C ASN A 679 32.48 -99.99 24.80
N SER A 680 31.81 -99.63 23.71
CA SER A 680 31.94 -98.36 22.98
C SER A 680 30.61 -97.67 22.95
N GLY A 681 30.67 -96.36 22.94
CA GLY A 681 29.47 -95.53 22.86
C GLY A 681 29.64 -94.32 21.91
N SER A 682 28.56 -93.89 21.29
CA SER A 682 28.50 -92.70 20.46
C SER A 682 27.37 -91.77 20.92
N ALA A 683 27.61 -90.51 20.89
CA ALA A 683 26.60 -89.48 21.13
C ALA A 683 26.31 -88.74 19.87
N THR A 684 25.07 -88.29 19.65
CA THR A 684 24.63 -87.44 18.60
C THR A 684 23.76 -86.33 19.19
N ALA A 685 23.90 -85.14 18.69
CA ALA A 685 23.08 -83.95 19.01
C ALA A 685 22.95 -83.07 17.81
N SER A 686 22.02 -82.13 17.88
CA SER A 686 21.78 -81.09 16.86
C SER A 686 22.08 -79.70 17.40
N SER A 687 22.62 -78.81 16.55
CA SER A 687 22.88 -77.43 16.84
C SER A 687 21.80 -76.53 16.26
#